data_1ad00eb086c9aa488fa7e4e698d3b9af
#
_entry.id   1ad00eb086c9aa488fa7e4e698d3b9af
#
_cell.length_a   1.000
_cell.length_b   1.000
_cell.length_c   1.000
_cell.angle_alpha   90.00
_cell.angle_beta   90.00
_cell.angle_gamma   90.00
#
_symmetry.space_group_name_H-M   'P 1'
#
loop_
_entity.id
_entity.type
_entity.pdbx_description
1 polymer ?
#
loop_
_entity_poly.entity_id
_entity_poly.type
_entity_poly.pdbx_seq_one_letter_code
_entity_poly.pdbx_strand_id
1 'polypeptide(L)'
;MLVVGCRTLHDFGEMPMDARKHLIIIKGKDQTDSVASFQFHDGKCEVVYTSAPNKTYSFQSSNVEILPLKKKIDPAQVIVIANGQAISGIDEILDFGGYYRIVRNGKRDLSFYRSEVQFQQNCLADGKNQEVFQYFKETAAAISLVAENGINILSMQYDKIQQVSEDTVLASYLAPQKDVKMPQMPEAVIYPFGLNQSQKLAVERALSSKISIIQGPPGTGKTQTILNIIANVVRSGKTVAVVSNNNSATHNVVEKLEKKNAAFLTAFLGSLANKEKFLDAQTGAYPNMSDWEMPPEERQQLDQETTALSKELNEMLNAKNRIAEIEQEFLQLNPEQHYFEEYYASYSDVPMESLDKLSSQKLLALWMEFEQHAERETRLGLLQKISIMFRFNRNALKLFIRVPEQVIPYLQNQFYFVKRRELEAEKQELNRKLERYAFDAKMDELTQKSLRLFRAELATRYHWRNNRRCFEKNDFRRNSAEFTREYPVVLSTTYSIKGTLSIEHIYDYLIVDEASQVDLATGVLAFSCARNIVIVGDLKQLPNVLTEDDIRTSDAIWQKYSLDERYRFSTHSLLSSALEIWQDAPATLLREHYRCHPKIINFCNQKFYHGQLIVMTKDHDEPDVLTMYRTTAGNHARGHLNQRQIDVIQQEVLPRLHQQNFQSIGIITPYRDQVTAIRKQLGDTYEVDTVHKFQGREQDAIILTSVDNVITDFVDDPHMLNVAVSRAVHSLAVVTSQDPRNDQTNYGDLTRYIEYNNFEVIQSQVYSVFDMLYHGYAEQRRAYLQKHKRVSEYDSENLMHSVIQEILSDEPFSSIGCAVHFSLATLVKDYAPLTEEERKYARNPLTHVDFLLFNQMDKQPVLAIEVDGGSHKSGSKQAERDAKKNSILDKCAIPLLRLRTDGSGEKEKIRNALKRD
;
A
#
# COMPACT_ATOMS: atom_id res chain seq x y z
N MET A 1 -42.44 38.27 -24.25
CA MET A 1 -43.08 39.01 -25.35
C MET A 1 -42.15 40.17 -25.74
N LEU A 2 -41.26 39.95 -26.71
CA LEU A 2 -40.52 41.00 -27.43
C LEU A 2 -40.17 40.43 -28.80
N VAL A 3 -41.02 40.74 -29.76
CA VAL A 3 -40.82 40.53 -31.18
C VAL A 3 -39.78 41.55 -31.60
N VAL A 4 -38.54 41.14 -31.93
CA VAL A 4 -37.56 42.02 -32.55
C VAL A 4 -37.26 41.48 -33.96
N GLY A 5 -37.77 42.23 -34.92
CA GLY A 5 -37.18 42.39 -36.26
C GLY A 5 -37.61 41.45 -37.37
N CYS A 6 -38.92 41.39 -37.67
CA CYS A 6 -39.28 41.16 -39.06
C CYS A 6 -39.04 42.44 -39.85
N ARG A 7 -37.89 42.65 -40.49
CA ARG A 7 -37.80 43.45 -41.67
C ARG A 7 -38.41 42.69 -42.81
N THR A 8 -39.41 43.28 -43.44
CA THR A 8 -40.11 42.88 -44.66
C THR A 8 -39.18 42.20 -45.66
N LEU A 9 -39.26 40.89 -45.76
CA LEU A 9 -38.74 40.11 -46.87
C LEU A 9 -39.72 40.17 -47.99
N HIS A 10 -39.66 41.23 -48.81
CA HIS A 10 -40.30 41.27 -50.11
C HIS A 10 -39.32 40.68 -51.13
N ASP A 11 -39.80 39.66 -51.86
CA ASP A 11 -39.25 39.06 -53.07
C ASP A 11 -37.74 38.71 -53.05
N PHE A 12 -37.40 37.71 -52.33
CA PHE A 12 -36.16 36.94 -52.58
C PHE A 12 -36.54 35.80 -53.54
N GLY A 13 -35.85 35.73 -54.68
CA GLY A 13 -35.88 34.61 -55.60
C GLY A 13 -35.53 33.28 -54.91
N GLU A 14 -35.75 32.17 -55.58
CA GLU A 14 -35.43 30.84 -55.05
C GLU A 14 -34.00 30.83 -54.51
N MET A 15 -33.86 30.57 -53.21
CA MET A 15 -32.57 30.47 -52.53
C MET A 15 -32.22 29.02 -52.30
N PRO A 16 -31.05 28.56 -52.77
CA PRO A 16 -30.57 27.22 -52.42
C PRO A 16 -30.27 27.16 -50.92
N MET A 17 -30.63 26.04 -50.32
CA MET A 17 -30.39 25.80 -48.88
C MET A 17 -28.93 25.53 -48.63
N ASP A 18 -28.32 26.32 -47.77
CA ASP A 18 -27.00 26.08 -47.20
C ASP A 18 -27.16 25.87 -45.69
N ALA A 19 -27.05 24.62 -45.25
CA ALA A 19 -27.23 24.21 -43.87
C ALA A 19 -26.20 24.82 -42.90
N ARG A 20 -25.11 25.40 -43.40
CA ARG A 20 -24.10 26.14 -42.62
C ARG A 20 -24.38 27.61 -42.48
N LYS A 21 -25.31 28.15 -43.29
CA LYS A 21 -25.69 29.57 -43.29
C LYS A 21 -27.10 29.81 -42.77
N HIS A 22 -27.99 28.83 -42.93
CA HIS A 22 -29.39 28.94 -42.56
C HIS A 22 -29.88 27.70 -41.84
N LEU A 23 -30.69 27.88 -40.82
CA LEU A 23 -31.43 26.83 -40.13
C LEU A 23 -32.93 26.99 -40.47
N ILE A 24 -33.57 25.95 -40.98
CA ILE A 24 -35.01 25.94 -41.31
C ILE A 24 -35.77 25.08 -40.32
N ILE A 25 -36.68 25.73 -39.58
CA ILE A 25 -37.62 25.06 -38.69
C ILE A 25 -39.02 25.12 -39.29
N ILE A 26 -39.62 23.98 -39.59
CA ILE A 26 -40.97 23.86 -40.10
C ILE A 26 -41.86 23.17 -39.08
N LYS A 27 -42.89 23.85 -38.56
CA LYS A 27 -43.80 23.36 -37.53
C LYS A 27 -43.07 22.86 -36.31
N GLY A 28 -42.04 23.60 -35.88
CA GLY A 28 -41.22 23.28 -34.70
C GLY A 28 -40.22 22.15 -34.90
N LYS A 29 -40.03 21.62 -36.12
CA LYS A 29 -39.07 20.55 -36.43
C LYS A 29 -37.98 21.06 -37.36
N ASP A 30 -36.74 20.73 -37.07
CA ASP A 30 -35.60 21.01 -37.95
C ASP A 30 -35.73 20.16 -39.23
N GLN A 31 -35.80 20.88 -40.37
CA GLN A 31 -35.89 20.30 -41.70
C GLN A 31 -34.70 20.71 -42.61
N THR A 32 -33.69 21.30 -42.01
CA THR A 32 -32.53 21.91 -42.69
C THR A 32 -31.87 20.95 -43.70
N ASP A 33 -31.63 19.69 -43.31
CA ASP A 33 -30.97 18.70 -44.18
C ASP A 33 -31.90 18.11 -45.25
N SER A 34 -33.21 18.33 -45.12
CA SER A 34 -34.20 17.80 -46.03
C SER A 34 -34.64 18.81 -47.10
N VAL A 35 -34.33 20.11 -46.89
CA VAL A 35 -34.75 21.19 -47.80
C VAL A 35 -33.67 21.47 -48.83
N ALA A 36 -34.02 21.48 -50.09
CA ALA A 36 -33.13 21.84 -51.21
C ALA A 36 -33.12 23.34 -51.47
N SER A 37 -34.30 23.96 -51.52
CA SER A 37 -34.47 25.41 -51.69
C SER A 37 -35.76 25.88 -51.02
N PHE A 38 -35.88 27.21 -50.84
CA PHE A 38 -37.07 27.86 -50.28
C PHE A 38 -37.25 29.26 -50.87
N GLN A 39 -38.50 29.68 -50.94
CA GLN A 39 -38.88 31.02 -51.42
C GLN A 39 -40.08 31.57 -50.61
N PHE A 40 -40.08 32.86 -50.33
CA PHE A 40 -41.22 33.52 -49.70
C PHE A 40 -42.04 34.28 -50.78
N HIS A 41 -43.36 34.03 -50.82
CA HIS A 41 -44.29 34.70 -51.67
C HIS A 41 -45.67 34.79 -51.02
N ASP A 42 -46.28 35.97 -51.02
CA ASP A 42 -47.67 36.25 -50.55
C ASP A 42 -47.98 35.62 -49.12
N GLY A 43 -47.13 35.81 -48.15
CA GLY A 43 -47.37 35.35 -46.79
C GLY A 43 -47.22 33.81 -46.59
N LYS A 44 -46.72 33.11 -47.60
CA LYS A 44 -46.36 31.66 -47.57
C LYS A 44 -44.89 31.45 -47.83
N CYS A 45 -44.39 30.40 -47.32
CA CYS A 45 -43.06 29.90 -47.63
C CYS A 45 -43.18 28.62 -48.47
N GLU A 46 -42.63 28.66 -49.64
CA GLU A 46 -42.56 27.54 -50.60
C GLU A 46 -41.22 26.82 -50.39
N VAL A 47 -41.25 25.51 -50.16
CA VAL A 47 -40.11 24.68 -49.82
C VAL A 47 -40.03 23.53 -50.82
N VAL A 48 -38.84 23.30 -51.38
CA VAL A 48 -38.50 22.14 -52.18
C VAL A 48 -37.66 21.21 -51.35
N TYR A 49 -38.07 19.97 -51.25
CA TYR A 49 -37.31 18.96 -50.49
C TYR A 49 -36.32 18.21 -51.39
N THR A 50 -35.16 17.85 -50.85
CA THR A 50 -34.13 17.05 -51.55
C THR A 50 -34.68 15.71 -52.06
N SER A 51 -35.61 15.12 -51.33
CA SER A 51 -36.28 13.85 -51.67
C SER A 51 -37.35 13.98 -52.75
N ALA A 52 -37.79 15.20 -53.08
CA ALA A 52 -38.84 15.48 -54.07
C ALA A 52 -38.54 16.78 -54.83
N PRO A 53 -37.47 16.84 -55.65
CA PRO A 53 -36.97 18.08 -56.25
C PRO A 53 -37.94 18.70 -57.25
N ASN A 54 -38.89 17.97 -57.79
CA ASN A 54 -39.91 18.46 -58.77
C ASN A 54 -41.22 18.84 -58.07
N LYS A 55 -41.28 18.92 -56.73
CA LYS A 55 -42.49 19.19 -55.98
C LYS A 55 -42.29 20.31 -54.97
N THR A 56 -43.08 21.37 -55.09
CA THR A 56 -43.06 22.51 -54.15
C THR A 56 -44.17 22.29 -53.10
N TYR A 57 -43.78 22.50 -51.83
CA TYR A 57 -44.69 22.44 -50.71
C TYR A 57 -44.87 23.86 -50.15
N SER A 58 -46.11 24.28 -49.95
CA SER A 58 -46.43 25.64 -49.47
C SER A 58 -46.84 25.55 -47.97
N PHE A 59 -46.21 26.35 -47.15
CA PHE A 59 -46.47 26.50 -45.72
C PHE A 59 -46.87 27.95 -45.42
N GLN A 60 -47.71 28.15 -44.37
CA GLN A 60 -47.94 29.50 -43.84
C GLN A 60 -46.61 30.00 -43.23
N SER A 61 -46.26 31.29 -43.54
CA SER A 61 -45.01 31.87 -43.00
C SER A 61 -44.89 31.82 -41.51
N SER A 62 -46.00 31.80 -40.75
CA SER A 62 -46.02 31.62 -39.31
C SER A 62 -45.58 30.26 -38.83
N ASN A 63 -45.52 29.27 -39.71
CA ASN A 63 -45.11 27.88 -39.42
C ASN A 63 -43.67 27.58 -39.90
N VAL A 64 -42.98 28.56 -40.44
CA VAL A 64 -41.62 28.40 -40.97
C VAL A 64 -40.73 29.48 -40.41
N GLU A 65 -39.68 29.06 -39.67
CA GLU A 65 -38.63 29.95 -39.18
C GLU A 65 -37.35 29.69 -39.99
N ILE A 66 -36.80 30.73 -40.60
CA ILE A 66 -35.50 30.69 -41.26
C ILE A 66 -34.56 31.57 -40.46
N LEU A 67 -33.57 30.95 -39.83
CA LEU A 67 -32.63 31.62 -38.95
C LEU A 67 -31.28 31.72 -39.65
N PRO A 68 -30.72 32.91 -39.86
CA PRO A 68 -29.37 33.08 -40.39
C PRO A 68 -28.34 32.77 -39.33
N LEU A 69 -27.19 32.28 -39.78
CA LEU A 69 -26.05 32.07 -38.90
C LEU A 69 -25.61 33.40 -38.27
N LYS A 70 -25.57 33.44 -36.93
CA LYS A 70 -25.07 34.60 -36.16
C LYS A 70 -23.59 34.49 -35.82
N LYS A 71 -23.16 33.30 -35.40
CA LYS A 71 -21.79 33.08 -34.94
C LYS A 71 -21.41 31.61 -35.10
N LYS A 72 -20.14 31.35 -35.43
CA LYS A 72 -19.50 30.05 -35.23
C LYS A 72 -18.80 30.06 -33.89
N ILE A 73 -18.96 28.98 -33.12
CA ILE A 73 -18.27 28.76 -31.88
C ILE A 73 -17.21 27.70 -32.14
N ASP A 74 -16.00 27.95 -31.71
CA ASP A 74 -14.89 26.99 -31.85
C ASP A 74 -15.13 25.77 -30.96
N PRO A 75 -15.30 24.54 -31.52
CA PRO A 75 -15.53 23.35 -30.74
C PRO A 75 -14.34 22.97 -29.86
N ALA A 76 -13.12 23.43 -30.16
CA ALA A 76 -11.94 23.20 -29.36
C ALA A 76 -11.98 23.94 -28.01
N GLN A 77 -12.71 25.06 -27.93
CA GLN A 77 -12.79 25.93 -26.76
C GLN A 77 -13.86 25.47 -25.75
N VAL A 78 -14.88 24.74 -26.21
CA VAL A 78 -16.06 24.46 -25.40
C VAL A 78 -16.53 23.03 -25.49
N ILE A 79 -17.11 22.56 -24.40
CA ILE A 79 -17.83 21.29 -24.32
C ILE A 79 -19.32 21.59 -24.41
N VAL A 80 -19.99 20.93 -25.33
CA VAL A 80 -21.45 21.08 -25.53
C VAL A 80 -22.18 20.05 -24.70
N ILE A 81 -23.03 20.48 -23.77
CA ILE A 81 -23.91 19.64 -22.98
C ILE A 81 -25.34 19.90 -23.40
N ALA A 82 -26.01 18.89 -23.94
CA ALA A 82 -27.43 18.95 -24.26
C ALA A 82 -28.20 17.86 -23.52
N ASN A 83 -29.33 18.21 -22.93
CA ASN A 83 -30.14 17.29 -22.09
C ASN A 83 -29.33 16.58 -21.00
N GLY A 84 -28.34 17.27 -20.42
CA GLY A 84 -27.48 16.75 -19.36
C GLY A 84 -26.39 15.77 -19.82
N GLN A 85 -26.19 15.59 -21.12
CA GLN A 85 -25.14 14.74 -21.70
C GLN A 85 -24.18 15.54 -22.58
N ALA A 86 -22.89 15.27 -22.43
CA ALA A 86 -21.86 15.86 -23.29
C ALA A 86 -21.94 15.27 -24.71
N ILE A 87 -21.83 16.10 -25.74
CA ILE A 87 -21.82 15.68 -27.14
C ILE A 87 -20.38 15.62 -27.62
N SER A 88 -19.97 14.47 -28.13
CA SER A 88 -18.62 14.23 -28.68
C SER A 88 -18.60 14.17 -30.20
N GLY A 89 -17.40 14.37 -30.78
CA GLY A 89 -17.19 14.31 -32.25
C GLY A 89 -17.81 15.47 -32.97
N ILE A 90 -17.65 16.70 -32.44
CA ILE A 90 -18.19 17.93 -33.00
C ILE A 90 -17.15 18.53 -33.95
N ASP A 91 -17.54 18.80 -35.18
CA ASP A 91 -16.74 19.52 -36.18
C ASP A 91 -17.02 21.02 -36.16
N GLU A 92 -18.30 21.40 -36.08
CA GLU A 92 -18.70 22.81 -36.05
C GLU A 92 -19.86 23.04 -35.09
N ILE A 93 -19.87 24.17 -34.41
CA ILE A 93 -20.99 24.66 -33.60
C ILE A 93 -21.50 25.94 -34.20
N LEU A 94 -22.73 25.91 -34.69
CA LEU A 94 -23.36 27.01 -35.38
C LEU A 94 -24.46 27.62 -34.50
N ASP A 95 -24.35 28.91 -34.17
CA ASP A 95 -25.34 29.68 -33.41
C ASP A 95 -26.27 30.46 -34.36
N PHE A 96 -27.53 30.07 -34.36
CA PHE A 96 -28.60 30.73 -35.13
C PHE A 96 -29.47 31.65 -34.24
N GLY A 97 -29.04 31.96 -33.03
CA GLY A 97 -29.71 32.83 -32.06
C GLY A 97 -30.73 32.13 -31.15
N GLY A 98 -31.76 31.51 -31.70
CA GLY A 98 -32.72 30.68 -30.93
C GLY A 98 -32.32 29.21 -30.81
N TYR A 99 -31.42 28.78 -31.66
CA TYR A 99 -30.99 27.40 -31.80
C TYR A 99 -29.47 27.30 -31.96
N TYR A 100 -28.93 26.17 -31.49
CA TYR A 100 -27.60 25.72 -31.87
C TYR A 100 -27.69 24.50 -32.77
N ARG A 101 -26.91 24.49 -33.86
CA ARG A 101 -26.70 23.31 -34.69
C ARG A 101 -25.32 22.77 -34.48
N ILE A 102 -25.25 21.50 -34.11
CA ILE A 102 -24.02 20.76 -33.84
C ILE A 102 -23.74 19.87 -35.04
N VAL A 103 -22.72 20.21 -35.82
CA VAL A 103 -22.24 19.41 -36.96
C VAL A 103 -21.27 18.36 -36.46
N ARG A 104 -21.47 17.09 -36.82
CA ARG A 104 -20.68 15.97 -36.36
C ARG A 104 -20.13 15.13 -37.48
N ASN A 105 -18.85 14.72 -37.36
CA ASN A 105 -18.18 13.92 -38.37
C ASN A 105 -18.80 12.52 -38.50
N GLY A 106 -19.27 12.18 -39.71
CA GLY A 106 -19.85 10.88 -40.04
C GLY A 106 -21.13 10.52 -39.30
N LYS A 107 -21.76 11.46 -38.59
CA LYS A 107 -23.03 11.28 -37.87
C LYS A 107 -24.04 12.35 -38.29
N ARG A 108 -25.33 12.07 -38.01
CA ARG A 108 -26.37 13.05 -38.22
C ARG A 108 -26.14 14.30 -37.37
N ASP A 109 -26.28 15.50 -37.95
CA ASP A 109 -26.28 16.77 -37.27
C ASP A 109 -27.42 16.85 -36.25
N LEU A 110 -27.22 17.61 -35.19
CA LEU A 110 -28.22 17.80 -34.13
C LEU A 110 -28.53 19.28 -33.98
N SER A 111 -29.81 19.62 -33.85
CA SER A 111 -30.26 20.99 -33.56
C SER A 111 -31.02 21.00 -32.22
N PHE A 112 -30.68 21.97 -31.39
CA PHE A 112 -31.25 22.12 -30.05
C PHE A 112 -31.72 23.56 -29.83
N TYR A 113 -32.76 23.76 -29.04
CA TYR A 113 -33.06 25.08 -28.52
C TYR A 113 -31.92 25.61 -27.66
N ARG A 114 -31.73 26.91 -27.66
CA ARG A 114 -30.68 27.56 -26.85
C ARG A 114 -30.80 27.24 -25.38
N SER A 115 -32.00 27.02 -24.85
CA SER A 115 -32.28 26.65 -23.47
C SER A 115 -31.91 25.22 -23.12
N GLU A 116 -31.72 24.34 -24.13
CA GLU A 116 -31.38 22.93 -23.96
C GLU A 116 -29.87 22.68 -23.98
N VAL A 117 -29.08 23.71 -24.35
CA VAL A 117 -27.62 23.60 -24.47
C VAL A 117 -26.92 24.42 -23.40
N GLN A 118 -25.98 23.79 -22.74
CA GLN A 118 -25.02 24.45 -21.87
C GLN A 118 -23.60 24.29 -22.46
N PHE A 119 -22.82 25.34 -22.38
CA PHE A 119 -21.41 25.32 -22.76
C PHE A 119 -20.56 25.37 -21.52
N GLN A 120 -19.62 24.43 -21.43
CA GLN A 120 -18.54 24.43 -20.43
C GLN A 120 -17.22 24.71 -21.16
N GLN A 121 -16.28 25.32 -20.48
CA GLN A 121 -14.95 25.55 -21.03
C GLN A 121 -14.20 24.24 -21.12
N ASN A 122 -13.45 24.05 -22.23
CA ASN A 122 -12.54 22.91 -22.35
C ASN A 122 -11.19 23.28 -21.75
N CYS A 123 -10.80 22.60 -20.68
CA CYS A 123 -9.52 22.82 -19.98
C CYS A 123 -8.30 22.65 -20.91
N LEU A 124 -8.39 21.77 -21.93
CA LEU A 124 -7.33 21.55 -22.92
C LEU A 124 -7.21 22.67 -23.99
N ALA A 125 -8.09 23.66 -23.97
CA ALA A 125 -7.94 24.84 -24.82
C ALA A 125 -6.79 25.75 -24.38
N ASP A 126 -6.36 25.66 -23.13
CA ASP A 126 -5.15 26.32 -22.64
C ASP A 126 -3.92 25.52 -23.04
N GLY A 127 -2.93 26.20 -23.66
CA GLY A 127 -1.75 25.56 -24.21
C GLY A 127 -0.87 24.85 -23.15
N LYS A 128 -0.78 25.40 -21.93
CA LYS A 128 0.00 24.77 -20.84
C LYS A 128 -0.67 23.50 -20.35
N ASN A 129 -1.98 23.52 -20.18
CA ASN A 129 -2.75 22.35 -19.77
C ASN A 129 -2.68 21.25 -20.83
N GLN A 130 -2.70 21.65 -22.12
CA GLN A 130 -2.54 20.73 -23.24
C GLN A 130 -1.15 20.08 -23.25
N GLU A 131 -0.08 20.84 -22.96
CA GLU A 131 1.29 20.31 -22.86
C GLU A 131 1.43 19.27 -21.75
N VAL A 132 0.91 19.54 -20.55
CA VAL A 132 0.91 18.58 -19.45
C VAL A 132 0.13 17.30 -19.83
N PHE A 133 -1.05 17.46 -20.42
CA PHE A 133 -1.85 16.32 -20.87
C PHE A 133 -1.14 15.50 -21.96
N GLN A 134 -0.52 16.18 -22.93
CA GLN A 134 0.21 15.52 -24.02
C GLN A 134 1.44 14.77 -23.50
N TYR A 135 2.15 15.31 -22.51
CA TYR A 135 3.25 14.61 -21.83
C TYR A 135 2.79 13.27 -21.25
N PHE A 136 1.68 13.25 -20.48
CA PHE A 136 1.17 11.98 -19.93
C PHE A 136 0.68 11.02 -21.01
N LYS A 137 0.09 11.54 -22.09
CA LYS A 137 -0.34 10.74 -23.24
C LYS A 137 0.86 10.06 -23.94
N GLU A 138 1.95 10.79 -24.18
CA GLU A 138 3.17 10.25 -24.77
C GLU A 138 3.85 9.24 -23.82
N THR A 139 3.91 9.54 -22.54
CA THR A 139 4.42 8.63 -21.50
C THR A 139 3.61 7.33 -21.45
N ALA A 140 2.28 7.42 -21.44
CA ALA A 140 1.40 6.26 -21.49
C ALA A 140 1.58 5.42 -22.74
N ALA A 141 1.83 6.04 -23.89
CA ALA A 141 2.09 5.34 -25.14
C ALA A 141 3.43 4.57 -25.14
N ALA A 142 4.44 5.12 -24.45
CA ALA A 142 5.80 4.57 -24.46
C ALA A 142 6.05 3.50 -23.39
N ILE A 143 5.42 3.61 -22.19
CA ILE A 143 5.78 2.82 -20.99
C ILE A 143 4.70 1.81 -20.60
N SER A 144 3.44 1.99 -21.03
CA SER A 144 2.36 1.14 -20.50
C SER A 144 2.39 -0.29 -21.02
N LEU A 145 1.78 -1.17 -20.22
CA LEU A 145 1.60 -2.58 -20.54
C LEU A 145 0.89 -2.77 -21.89
N VAL A 146 1.53 -3.50 -22.76
CA VAL A 146 0.95 -3.95 -24.03
C VAL A 146 0.23 -5.26 -23.79
N ALA A 147 -1.06 -5.34 -24.13
CA ALA A 147 -1.82 -6.57 -24.04
C ALA A 147 -1.25 -7.64 -25.01
N GLU A 148 -1.59 -8.92 -24.79
CA GLU A 148 -1.11 -10.05 -25.62
C GLU A 148 -1.35 -9.87 -27.12
N ASN A 149 -2.35 -9.06 -27.50
CA ASN A 149 -2.68 -8.72 -28.88
C ASN A 149 -1.91 -7.49 -29.42
N GLY A 150 -0.89 -7.00 -28.73
CA GLY A 150 -0.07 -5.85 -29.13
C GLY A 150 -0.71 -4.48 -28.92
N ILE A 151 -1.88 -4.41 -28.28
CA ILE A 151 -2.59 -3.12 -28.05
C ILE A 151 -2.16 -2.51 -26.73
N ASN A 152 -1.70 -1.24 -26.78
CA ASN A 152 -1.50 -0.42 -25.60
C ASN A 152 -2.84 0.17 -25.14
N ILE A 153 -3.42 -0.41 -24.09
CA ILE A 153 -4.75 -0.07 -23.59
C ILE A 153 -4.79 1.37 -23.05
N LEU A 154 -3.74 1.80 -22.36
CA LEU A 154 -3.69 3.12 -21.73
C LEU A 154 -3.62 4.23 -22.79
N SER A 155 -2.74 4.08 -23.78
CA SER A 155 -2.64 5.00 -24.93
C SER A 155 -3.97 5.14 -25.66
N MET A 156 -4.64 4.01 -25.94
CA MET A 156 -5.95 4.03 -26.60
C MET A 156 -7.04 4.77 -25.78
N GLN A 157 -6.94 4.79 -24.47
CA GLN A 157 -7.88 5.52 -23.62
C GLN A 157 -7.57 7.03 -23.64
N TYR A 158 -6.30 7.41 -23.61
CA TYR A 158 -5.88 8.81 -23.77
C TYR A 158 -6.29 9.38 -25.12
N ASP A 159 -6.17 8.61 -26.21
CA ASP A 159 -6.57 9.03 -27.56
C ASP A 159 -8.06 9.40 -27.67
N LYS A 160 -8.90 8.80 -26.82
CA LYS A 160 -10.34 9.09 -26.78
C LYS A 160 -10.69 10.36 -26.01
N ILE A 161 -9.79 10.90 -25.21
CA ILE A 161 -10.02 12.13 -24.46
C ILE A 161 -9.66 13.32 -25.34
N GLN A 162 -10.66 13.93 -25.97
CA GLN A 162 -10.51 15.12 -26.83
C GLN A 162 -10.81 16.40 -26.06
N GLN A 163 -11.58 16.32 -24.99
CA GLN A 163 -12.05 17.45 -24.20
C GLN A 163 -12.05 17.10 -22.72
N VAL A 164 -11.71 18.05 -21.86
CA VAL A 164 -11.69 17.92 -20.40
C VAL A 164 -12.52 19.04 -19.79
N SER A 165 -13.63 18.67 -19.13
CA SER A 165 -14.49 19.62 -18.44
C SER A 165 -13.80 20.19 -17.19
N GLU A 166 -13.96 21.50 -16.95
CA GLU A 166 -13.45 22.19 -15.74
C GLU A 166 -13.98 21.60 -14.43
N ASP A 167 -15.13 20.93 -14.47
CA ASP A 167 -15.70 20.28 -13.30
C ASP A 167 -14.92 19.04 -12.86
N THR A 168 -14.07 18.47 -13.72
CA THR A 168 -13.33 17.24 -13.42
C THR A 168 -12.12 17.47 -12.52
N VAL A 169 -11.70 16.42 -11.84
CA VAL A 169 -10.44 16.40 -11.08
C VAL A 169 -9.25 16.61 -12.00
N LEU A 170 -9.30 16.04 -13.23
CA LEU A 170 -8.24 16.22 -14.21
C LEU A 170 -8.01 17.70 -14.53
N ALA A 171 -9.05 18.48 -14.75
CA ALA A 171 -8.91 19.92 -14.99
C ALA A 171 -8.23 20.62 -13.80
N SER A 172 -8.59 20.26 -12.56
CA SER A 172 -7.95 20.81 -11.36
C SER A 172 -6.49 20.36 -11.20
N TYR A 173 -6.09 19.22 -11.78
CA TYR A 173 -4.71 18.73 -11.76
C TYR A 173 -3.85 19.43 -12.81
N LEU A 174 -4.38 19.62 -14.03
CA LEU A 174 -3.69 20.30 -15.13
C LEU A 174 -3.55 21.82 -14.86
N ALA A 175 -4.54 22.42 -14.22
CA ALA A 175 -4.58 23.85 -13.88
C ALA A 175 -4.89 24.03 -12.37
N PRO A 176 -3.95 23.81 -11.47
CA PRO A 176 -4.19 23.95 -10.04
C PRO A 176 -4.52 25.41 -9.70
N GLN A 177 -5.77 25.68 -9.39
CA GLN A 177 -6.28 26.99 -9.00
C GLN A 177 -6.54 27.04 -7.50
N LYS A 178 -6.38 28.24 -6.91
CA LYS A 178 -6.66 28.45 -5.47
C LYS A 178 -8.16 28.40 -5.13
N ASP A 179 -9.03 28.77 -6.08
CA ASP A 179 -10.48 28.81 -5.87
C ASP A 179 -11.17 27.58 -6.46
N VAL A 180 -11.18 26.49 -5.73
CA VAL A 180 -11.93 25.29 -6.07
C VAL A 180 -13.31 25.36 -5.40
N LYS A 181 -14.41 25.24 -6.19
CA LYS A 181 -15.76 25.11 -5.64
C LYS A 181 -15.81 23.93 -4.68
N MET A 182 -16.09 24.22 -3.40
CA MET A 182 -16.22 23.20 -2.38
C MET A 182 -17.58 22.50 -2.50
N PRO A 183 -17.65 21.15 -2.40
CA PRO A 183 -18.91 20.46 -2.29
C PRO A 183 -19.65 20.88 -1.01
N GLN A 184 -20.97 20.91 -1.07
CA GLN A 184 -21.77 21.15 0.14
C GLN A 184 -21.64 19.95 1.08
N MET A 185 -21.22 20.21 2.31
CA MET A 185 -21.19 19.20 3.35
C MET A 185 -22.61 18.68 3.63
N PRO A 186 -22.82 17.37 3.78
CA PRO A 186 -24.10 16.86 4.21
C PRO A 186 -24.50 17.45 5.59
N GLU A 187 -25.78 17.66 5.81
CA GLU A 187 -26.30 18.17 7.11
C GLU A 187 -25.91 17.27 8.27
N ALA A 188 -25.91 15.94 8.04
CA ALA A 188 -25.46 14.95 8.99
C ALA A 188 -24.54 13.92 8.34
N VAL A 189 -23.37 13.70 8.93
CA VAL A 189 -22.40 12.68 8.53
C VAL A 189 -22.62 11.41 9.35
N ILE A 190 -22.69 10.26 8.68
CA ILE A 190 -22.90 8.95 9.30
C ILE A 190 -21.63 8.09 9.27
N TYR A 191 -21.50 7.18 10.24
CA TYR A 191 -20.36 6.31 10.41
C TYR A 191 -20.77 4.84 10.64
N PRO A 192 -21.42 4.19 9.66
CA PRO A 192 -21.97 2.84 9.82
C PRO A 192 -20.91 1.74 9.97
N PHE A 193 -19.64 2.08 9.75
CA PHE A 193 -18.50 1.16 9.90
C PHE A 193 -17.63 1.45 11.12
N GLY A 194 -18.11 2.33 12.05
CA GLY A 194 -17.33 2.80 13.18
C GLY A 194 -16.34 3.90 12.78
N LEU A 195 -15.70 4.50 13.76
CA LEU A 195 -14.75 5.59 13.54
C LEU A 195 -13.73 5.69 14.68
N ASN A 196 -12.65 6.41 14.42
CA ASN A 196 -11.83 7.06 15.42
C ASN A 196 -11.70 8.56 15.09
N GLN A 197 -10.89 9.28 15.84
CA GLN A 197 -10.81 10.72 15.67
C GLN A 197 -10.25 11.15 14.32
N SER A 198 -9.13 10.58 13.89
CA SER A 198 -8.52 10.93 12.61
C SER A 198 -9.35 10.45 11.41
N GLN A 199 -10.01 9.30 11.51
CA GLN A 199 -10.95 8.80 10.51
C GLN A 199 -12.16 9.71 10.37
N LYS A 200 -12.73 10.18 11.50
CA LYS A 200 -13.82 11.14 11.48
C LYS A 200 -13.45 12.40 10.72
N LEU A 201 -12.31 12.99 11.06
CA LEU A 201 -11.78 14.18 10.38
C LEU A 201 -11.56 13.94 8.88
N ALA A 202 -11.02 12.77 8.52
CA ALA A 202 -10.78 12.40 7.13
C ALA A 202 -12.09 12.28 6.31
N VAL A 203 -13.13 11.67 6.90
CA VAL A 203 -14.46 11.57 6.27
C VAL A 203 -15.08 12.94 6.08
N GLU A 204 -15.08 13.79 7.12
CA GLU A 204 -15.64 15.14 7.05
C GLU A 204 -14.94 15.99 5.98
N ARG A 205 -13.61 15.94 5.91
CA ARG A 205 -12.82 16.64 4.88
C ARG A 205 -13.07 16.11 3.47
N ALA A 206 -13.19 14.80 3.31
CA ALA A 206 -13.50 14.19 2.02
C ALA A 206 -14.87 14.59 1.47
N LEU A 207 -15.85 14.83 2.35
CA LEU A 207 -17.20 15.23 1.96
C LEU A 207 -17.34 16.75 1.74
N SER A 208 -16.47 17.56 2.36
CA SER A 208 -16.49 19.02 2.29
C SER A 208 -15.47 19.61 1.30
N SER A 209 -14.65 18.78 0.65
CA SER A 209 -13.61 19.26 -0.26
C SER A 209 -13.68 18.54 -1.61
N LYS A 210 -13.39 19.25 -2.71
CA LYS A 210 -13.29 18.64 -4.06
C LYS A 210 -12.13 17.65 -4.13
N ILE A 211 -11.04 17.96 -3.41
CA ILE A 211 -9.83 17.16 -3.36
C ILE A 211 -9.52 16.92 -1.89
N SER A 212 -9.35 15.66 -1.49
CA SER A 212 -8.94 15.28 -0.14
C SER A 212 -7.88 14.19 -0.21
N ILE A 213 -6.83 14.33 0.60
CA ILE A 213 -5.73 13.37 0.65
C ILE A 213 -5.73 12.73 2.05
N ILE A 214 -5.65 11.41 2.09
CA ILE A 214 -5.63 10.64 3.33
C ILE A 214 -4.35 9.82 3.36
N GLN A 215 -3.44 10.20 4.24
CA GLN A 215 -2.26 9.41 4.53
C GLN A 215 -2.63 8.37 5.59
N GLY A 216 -2.59 7.10 5.21
CA GLY A 216 -3.03 5.99 6.05
C GLY A 216 -1.91 4.98 6.29
N PRO A 217 -1.11 5.12 7.37
CA PRO A 217 -0.17 4.11 7.81
C PRO A 217 -0.79 2.72 7.96
N PRO A 218 0.02 1.63 8.04
CA PRO A 218 -0.49 0.30 8.29
C PRO A 218 -1.35 0.26 9.55
N GLY A 219 -2.45 -0.51 9.53
CA GLY A 219 -3.28 -0.73 10.73
C GLY A 219 -4.12 0.46 11.20
N THR A 220 -4.18 1.58 10.47
CA THR A 220 -4.94 2.79 10.86
C THR A 220 -6.38 2.84 10.34
N GLY A 221 -6.80 1.81 9.60
CA GLY A 221 -8.19 1.68 9.16
C GLY A 221 -8.54 2.44 7.88
N LYS A 222 -7.62 2.54 6.90
CA LYS A 222 -7.88 3.10 5.55
C LYS A 222 -9.21 2.63 4.96
N THR A 223 -9.41 1.31 4.89
CA THR A 223 -10.63 0.72 4.33
C THR A 223 -11.89 1.12 5.07
N GLN A 224 -11.83 1.24 6.40
CA GLN A 224 -12.96 1.70 7.23
C GLN A 224 -13.34 3.15 6.91
N THR A 225 -12.34 4.01 6.74
CA THR A 225 -12.53 5.40 6.32
C THR A 225 -13.17 5.48 4.93
N ILE A 226 -12.65 4.70 3.96
CA ILE A 226 -13.21 4.60 2.61
C ILE A 226 -14.69 4.17 2.65
N LEU A 227 -15.04 3.17 3.46
CA LEU A 227 -16.41 2.68 3.58
C LEU A 227 -17.37 3.73 4.17
N ASN A 228 -16.93 4.52 5.15
CA ASN A 228 -17.73 5.61 5.69
C ASN A 228 -17.92 6.74 4.64
N ILE A 229 -16.91 7.03 3.84
CA ILE A 229 -17.03 7.99 2.72
C ILE A 229 -18.05 7.47 1.69
N ILE A 230 -17.94 6.18 1.27
CA ILE A 230 -18.88 5.53 0.34
C ILE A 230 -20.30 5.64 0.87
N ALA A 231 -20.54 5.31 2.17
CA ALA A 231 -21.87 5.34 2.77
C ALA A 231 -22.49 6.75 2.69
N ASN A 232 -21.73 7.79 2.99
CA ASN A 232 -22.21 9.17 2.92
C ASN A 232 -22.43 9.66 1.48
N VAL A 233 -21.55 9.29 0.54
CA VAL A 233 -21.70 9.62 -0.89
C VAL A 233 -22.96 8.97 -1.46
N VAL A 234 -23.17 7.67 -1.20
CA VAL A 234 -24.35 6.93 -1.63
C VAL A 234 -25.62 7.48 -0.95
N ARG A 235 -25.58 7.77 0.35
CA ARG A 235 -26.69 8.40 1.07
C ARG A 235 -27.11 9.72 0.43
N SER A 236 -26.15 10.51 -0.05
CA SER A 236 -26.42 11.78 -0.75
C SER A 236 -26.90 11.60 -2.20
N GLY A 237 -27.19 10.40 -2.66
CA GLY A 237 -27.65 10.12 -4.02
C GLY A 237 -26.57 10.20 -5.09
N LYS A 238 -25.30 10.23 -4.69
CA LYS A 238 -24.15 10.39 -5.56
C LYS A 238 -23.50 9.07 -5.89
N THR A 239 -22.70 9.07 -6.94
CA THR A 239 -21.96 7.91 -7.47
C THR A 239 -20.50 7.96 -7.05
N VAL A 240 -19.91 6.79 -6.82
CA VAL A 240 -18.50 6.68 -6.44
C VAL A 240 -17.79 5.57 -7.20
N ALA A 241 -16.64 5.88 -7.77
CA ALA A 241 -15.68 4.89 -8.28
C ALA A 241 -14.60 4.67 -7.22
N VAL A 242 -14.30 3.41 -6.91
CA VAL A 242 -13.19 3.02 -6.03
C VAL A 242 -12.17 2.27 -6.86
N VAL A 243 -10.96 2.76 -6.90
CA VAL A 243 -9.89 2.19 -7.73
C VAL A 243 -8.61 1.94 -6.93
N SER A 244 -7.91 0.88 -7.31
CA SER A 244 -6.58 0.55 -6.80
C SER A 244 -5.80 -0.20 -7.88
N ASN A 245 -4.47 -0.19 -7.82
CA ASN A 245 -3.65 -1.05 -8.68
C ASN A 245 -3.79 -2.53 -8.30
N ASN A 246 -4.17 -2.83 -7.05
CA ASN A 246 -4.34 -4.18 -6.55
C ASN A 246 -5.83 -4.55 -6.39
N ASN A 247 -6.26 -5.63 -7.05
CA ASN A 247 -7.63 -6.12 -6.93
C ASN A 247 -8.02 -6.57 -5.51
N SER A 248 -7.06 -6.97 -4.68
CA SER A 248 -7.34 -7.39 -3.30
C SER A 248 -7.85 -6.25 -2.43
N ALA A 249 -7.33 -5.03 -2.61
CA ALA A 249 -7.77 -3.85 -1.87
C ALA A 249 -9.26 -3.52 -2.16
N THR A 250 -9.65 -3.57 -3.45
CA THR A 250 -11.05 -3.33 -3.85
C THR A 250 -11.98 -4.45 -3.41
N HIS A 251 -11.49 -5.72 -3.34
CA HIS A 251 -12.28 -6.84 -2.86
C HIS A 251 -12.64 -6.73 -1.38
N ASN A 252 -11.69 -6.28 -0.55
CA ASN A 252 -11.94 -6.02 0.88
C ASN A 252 -13.08 -5.01 1.12
N VAL A 253 -13.27 -4.04 0.22
CA VAL A 253 -14.38 -3.08 0.30
C VAL A 253 -15.72 -3.80 0.10
N VAL A 254 -15.79 -4.70 -0.90
CA VAL A 254 -17.02 -5.48 -1.18
C VAL A 254 -17.38 -6.37 0.00
N GLU A 255 -16.42 -7.14 0.53
CA GLU A 255 -16.65 -8.05 1.67
C GLU A 255 -17.18 -7.32 2.92
N LYS A 256 -16.64 -6.13 3.20
CA LYS A 256 -17.12 -5.34 4.34
C LYS A 256 -18.50 -4.73 4.11
N LEU A 257 -18.84 -4.36 2.86
CA LEU A 257 -20.20 -3.93 2.50
C LEU A 257 -21.19 -5.11 2.59
N GLU A 258 -20.77 -6.32 2.20
CA GLU A 258 -21.57 -7.54 2.30
C GLU A 258 -21.96 -7.85 3.75
N LYS A 259 -21.04 -7.73 4.70
CA LYS A 259 -21.30 -7.89 6.14
C LYS A 259 -22.38 -6.93 6.68
N LYS A 260 -22.67 -5.84 5.95
CA LYS A 260 -23.73 -4.87 6.30
C LYS A 260 -24.96 -4.98 5.36
N ASN A 261 -25.04 -6.02 4.52
CA ASN A 261 -26.06 -6.24 3.49
C ASN A 261 -26.12 -5.12 2.43
N ALA A 262 -24.99 -4.44 2.17
CA ALA A 262 -24.90 -3.32 1.22
C ALA A 262 -24.15 -3.67 -0.07
N ALA A 263 -23.69 -4.91 -0.25
CA ALA A 263 -22.93 -5.33 -1.44
C ALA A 263 -23.74 -5.20 -2.74
N PHE A 264 -25.08 -5.23 -2.69
CA PHE A 264 -25.93 -5.03 -3.85
C PHE A 264 -25.76 -3.67 -4.53
N LEU A 265 -25.17 -2.68 -3.83
CA LEU A 265 -24.84 -1.37 -4.38
C LEU A 265 -23.60 -1.38 -5.27
N THR A 266 -22.86 -2.48 -5.29
CA THR A 266 -21.52 -2.54 -5.89
C THR A 266 -21.54 -3.22 -7.26
N ALA A 267 -20.70 -2.73 -8.17
CA ALA A 267 -20.35 -3.39 -9.42
C ALA A 267 -18.82 -3.49 -9.54
N PHE A 268 -18.28 -4.72 -9.53
CA PHE A 268 -16.85 -4.97 -9.66
C PHE A 268 -16.49 -5.22 -11.13
N LEU A 269 -15.89 -4.23 -11.81
CA LEU A 269 -15.75 -4.18 -13.26
C LEU A 269 -14.29 -4.06 -13.76
N GLY A 270 -13.31 -4.28 -12.89
CA GLY A 270 -11.89 -4.01 -13.16
C GLY A 270 -11.25 -4.84 -14.29
N SER A 271 -11.74 -6.05 -14.55
CA SER A 271 -11.24 -6.93 -15.60
C SER A 271 -12.39 -7.52 -16.42
N LEU A 272 -12.08 -8.14 -17.59
CA LEU A 272 -13.08 -8.87 -18.37
C LEU A 272 -13.73 -9.97 -17.55
N ALA A 273 -12.95 -10.78 -16.84
CA ALA A 273 -13.46 -11.84 -15.97
C ALA A 273 -14.37 -11.31 -14.86
N ASN A 274 -14.03 -10.16 -14.26
CA ASN A 274 -14.88 -9.53 -13.25
C ASN A 274 -16.19 -9.01 -13.84
N LYS A 275 -16.15 -8.45 -15.06
CA LYS A 275 -17.35 -8.01 -15.78
C LYS A 275 -18.29 -9.19 -16.09
N GLU A 276 -17.75 -10.31 -16.54
CA GLU A 276 -18.52 -11.54 -16.81
C GLU A 276 -19.13 -12.09 -15.52
N LYS A 277 -18.33 -12.23 -14.46
CA LYS A 277 -18.84 -12.64 -13.14
C LYS A 277 -19.94 -11.73 -12.62
N PHE A 278 -19.79 -10.41 -12.80
CA PHE A 278 -20.82 -9.44 -12.40
C PHE A 278 -22.11 -9.64 -13.20
N LEU A 279 -22.01 -9.83 -14.54
CA LEU A 279 -23.17 -10.07 -15.41
C LEU A 279 -23.92 -11.33 -15.03
N ASP A 280 -23.20 -12.41 -14.74
CA ASP A 280 -23.76 -13.72 -14.35
C ASP A 280 -24.38 -13.69 -12.95
N ALA A 281 -23.85 -12.84 -12.04
CA ALA A 281 -24.33 -12.74 -10.66
C ALA A 281 -25.59 -11.86 -10.48
N GLN A 282 -26.09 -11.20 -11.53
CA GLN A 282 -27.27 -10.35 -11.44
C GLN A 282 -28.54 -11.20 -11.20
N THR A 283 -29.21 -10.99 -10.08
CA THR A 283 -30.43 -11.75 -9.71
C THR A 283 -31.72 -11.09 -10.18
N GLY A 284 -31.69 -9.84 -10.66
CA GLY A 284 -32.91 -9.08 -10.98
C GLY A 284 -33.80 -8.73 -9.77
N ALA A 285 -33.29 -8.93 -8.55
CA ALA A 285 -34.00 -8.68 -7.30
C ALA A 285 -33.19 -7.76 -6.38
N TYR A 286 -33.89 -7.00 -5.55
CA TYR A 286 -33.30 -6.30 -4.41
C TYR A 286 -33.29 -7.18 -3.16
N PRO A 287 -32.38 -6.95 -2.20
CA PRO A 287 -32.49 -7.60 -0.91
C PRO A 287 -33.76 -7.17 -0.19
N ASN A 288 -34.25 -7.99 0.75
CA ASN A 288 -35.39 -7.61 1.57
C ASN A 288 -35.01 -6.40 2.45
N MET A 289 -35.75 -5.31 2.30
CA MET A 289 -35.53 -4.03 2.99
C MET A 289 -36.72 -3.63 3.87
N SER A 290 -37.69 -4.53 4.09
CA SER A 290 -38.90 -4.20 4.88
C SER A 290 -38.58 -3.62 6.26
N ASP A 291 -37.56 -4.17 6.92
CA ASP A 291 -37.11 -3.73 8.25
C ASP A 291 -36.23 -2.46 8.21
N TRP A 292 -35.98 -1.93 7.03
CA TRP A 292 -35.17 -0.72 6.83
C TRP A 292 -36.00 0.54 6.65
N GLU A 293 -37.28 0.38 6.40
CA GLU A 293 -38.20 1.50 6.23
C GLU A 293 -38.30 2.32 7.50
N MET A 294 -38.30 3.64 7.33
CA MET A 294 -38.37 4.60 8.43
C MET A 294 -39.17 5.81 8.00
N PRO A 295 -40.15 6.26 8.80
CA PRO A 295 -40.89 7.48 8.52
C PRO A 295 -39.95 8.70 8.45
N PRO A 296 -40.26 9.71 7.61
CA PRO A 296 -39.39 10.87 7.44
C PRO A 296 -39.11 11.62 8.75
N GLU A 297 -40.13 11.74 9.64
CA GLU A 297 -39.98 12.40 10.94
C GLU A 297 -39.01 11.65 11.87
N GLU A 298 -39.15 10.32 11.97
CA GLU A 298 -38.21 9.50 12.76
C GLU A 298 -36.79 9.57 12.19
N ARG A 299 -36.65 9.60 10.85
CA ARG A 299 -35.36 9.75 10.21
C ARG A 299 -34.70 11.09 10.54
N GLN A 300 -35.46 12.19 10.51
CA GLN A 300 -34.95 13.50 10.87
C GLN A 300 -34.54 13.58 12.35
N GLN A 301 -35.32 13.02 13.24
CA GLN A 301 -34.98 12.91 14.65
C GLN A 301 -33.67 12.09 14.84
N LEU A 302 -33.59 10.94 14.22
CA LEU A 302 -32.39 10.07 14.31
C LEU A 302 -31.14 10.75 13.73
N ASP A 303 -31.27 11.58 12.68
CA ASP A 303 -30.18 12.39 12.15
C ASP A 303 -29.68 13.43 13.18
N GLN A 304 -30.59 14.11 13.85
CA GLN A 304 -30.24 15.09 14.90
C GLN A 304 -29.55 14.39 16.07
N GLU A 305 -30.09 13.26 16.54
CA GLU A 305 -29.51 12.47 17.63
C GLU A 305 -28.08 11.94 17.24
N THR A 306 -27.93 11.44 16.02
CA THR A 306 -26.65 10.95 15.51
C THR A 306 -25.61 12.06 15.44
N THR A 307 -26.01 13.23 14.98
CA THR A 307 -25.14 14.42 14.90
C THR A 307 -24.74 14.91 16.29
N ALA A 308 -25.69 14.98 17.25
CA ALA A 308 -25.39 15.35 18.61
C ALA A 308 -24.43 14.38 19.29
N LEU A 309 -24.72 13.09 19.19
CA LEU A 309 -23.87 12.03 19.74
C LEU A 309 -22.45 12.04 19.13
N SER A 310 -22.33 12.27 17.82
CA SER A 310 -21.03 12.39 17.15
C SER A 310 -20.21 13.58 17.65
N LYS A 311 -20.86 14.68 18.04
CA LYS A 311 -20.19 15.86 18.65
C LYS A 311 -19.76 15.57 20.09
N GLU A 312 -20.61 14.96 20.90
CA GLU A 312 -20.25 14.57 22.26
C GLU A 312 -19.07 13.62 22.34
N LEU A 313 -19.01 12.66 21.41
CA LEU A 313 -17.92 11.67 21.35
C LEU A 313 -16.56 12.27 21.02
N ASN A 314 -16.47 13.47 20.44
CA ASN A 314 -15.17 14.08 20.11
C ASN A 314 -14.25 14.23 21.34
N GLU A 315 -14.79 14.68 22.47
CA GLU A 315 -14.01 14.85 23.69
C GLU A 315 -13.56 13.49 24.26
N MET A 316 -14.41 12.48 24.14
CA MET A 316 -14.10 11.12 24.60
C MET A 316 -13.09 10.42 23.70
N LEU A 317 -13.14 10.64 22.39
CA LEU A 317 -12.12 10.17 21.44
C LEU A 317 -10.74 10.79 21.77
N ASN A 318 -10.70 12.08 22.09
CA ASN A 318 -9.46 12.73 22.55
C ASN A 318 -8.94 12.08 23.84
N ALA A 319 -9.82 11.80 24.81
CA ALA A 319 -9.44 11.13 26.04
C ALA A 319 -8.90 9.72 25.80
N LYS A 320 -9.53 8.97 24.88
CA LYS A 320 -9.06 7.63 24.46
C LYS A 320 -7.67 7.69 23.83
N ASN A 321 -7.45 8.65 22.92
CA ASN A 321 -6.15 8.86 22.27
C ASN A 321 -5.08 9.24 23.32
N ARG A 322 -5.42 10.14 24.26
CA ARG A 322 -4.48 10.55 25.31
C ARG A 322 -4.04 9.39 26.22
N ILE A 323 -4.94 8.45 26.53
CA ILE A 323 -4.59 7.23 27.28
C ILE A 323 -3.55 6.40 26.48
N ALA A 324 -3.77 6.22 25.19
CA ALA A 324 -2.82 5.47 24.34
C ALA A 324 -1.47 6.19 24.23
N GLU A 325 -1.46 7.52 24.13
CA GLU A 325 -0.23 8.32 24.15
C GLU A 325 0.52 8.15 25.49
N ILE A 326 -0.19 8.12 26.62
CA ILE A 326 0.42 7.86 27.94
C ILE A 326 1.03 6.46 27.98
N GLU A 327 0.37 5.45 27.42
CA GLU A 327 0.93 4.08 27.35
C GLU A 327 2.21 4.04 26.48
N GLN A 328 2.25 4.82 25.39
CA GLN A 328 3.48 4.96 24.58
C GLN A 328 4.59 5.72 25.36
N GLU A 329 4.23 6.76 26.15
CA GLU A 329 5.18 7.44 27.03
C GLU A 329 5.79 6.44 28.05
N PHE A 330 5.00 5.55 28.62
CA PHE A 330 5.53 4.50 29.50
C PHE A 330 6.45 3.54 28.79
N LEU A 331 6.13 3.12 27.56
CA LEU A 331 6.97 2.21 26.78
C LEU A 331 8.36 2.83 26.50
N GLN A 332 8.45 4.15 26.33
CA GLN A 332 9.71 4.87 26.16
C GLN A 332 10.43 5.09 27.49
N LEU A 333 9.69 5.40 28.55
CA LEU A 333 10.24 5.73 29.85
C LEU A 333 10.85 4.50 30.55
N ASN A 334 10.25 3.31 30.34
CA ASN A 334 10.67 2.09 31.02
C ASN A 334 12.16 1.69 30.75
N PRO A 335 12.65 1.62 29.50
CA PRO A 335 14.06 1.34 29.25
C PRO A 335 14.98 2.41 29.81
N GLU A 336 14.64 3.70 29.67
CA GLU A 336 15.44 4.80 30.21
C GLU A 336 15.55 4.72 31.71
N GLN A 337 14.45 4.47 32.41
CA GLN A 337 14.42 4.30 33.86
C GLN A 337 15.22 3.06 34.29
N HIS A 338 15.13 1.96 33.58
CA HIS A 338 15.88 0.73 33.88
C HIS A 338 17.40 0.96 33.85
N TYR A 339 17.92 1.55 32.76
CA TYR A 339 19.34 1.88 32.65
C TYR A 339 19.78 2.90 33.70
N PHE A 340 18.92 3.86 34.02
CA PHE A 340 19.21 4.85 35.05
C PHE A 340 19.22 4.23 36.44
N GLU A 341 18.34 3.31 36.79
CA GLU A 341 18.27 2.63 38.08
C GLU A 341 19.55 1.85 38.38
N GLU A 342 20.12 1.17 37.37
CA GLU A 342 21.43 0.50 37.51
C GLU A 342 22.54 1.51 37.86
N TYR A 343 22.55 2.64 37.19
CA TYR A 343 23.48 3.72 37.51
C TYR A 343 23.21 4.33 38.88
N TYR A 344 21.97 4.62 39.22
CA TYR A 344 21.54 5.30 40.44
C TYR A 344 21.78 4.42 41.71
N ALA A 345 21.78 3.11 41.58
CA ALA A 345 22.04 2.22 42.70
C ALA A 345 23.32 2.52 43.45
N SER A 346 24.33 3.09 42.75
CA SER A 346 25.61 3.51 43.39
C SER A 346 25.51 4.81 44.22
N TYR A 347 24.38 5.54 44.12
CA TYR A 347 24.17 6.85 44.78
C TYR A 347 23.00 6.81 45.80
N SER A 348 22.31 5.71 45.96
CA SER A 348 21.04 5.60 46.70
C SER A 348 21.19 5.84 48.23
N ASP A 349 22.36 5.68 48.78
CA ASP A 349 22.61 5.79 50.23
C ASP A 349 22.77 7.23 50.73
N VAL A 350 22.71 8.22 49.84
CA VAL A 350 22.89 9.64 50.23
C VAL A 350 21.52 10.25 50.60
N PRO A 351 21.27 10.65 51.85
CA PRO A 351 20.02 11.25 52.26
C PRO A 351 19.83 12.63 51.61
N MET A 352 18.76 12.79 50.87
CA MET A 352 18.37 14.03 50.17
C MET A 352 17.04 14.59 50.65
N GLU A 353 16.82 15.87 50.43
CA GLU A 353 15.57 16.54 50.76
C GLU A 353 14.42 16.15 49.87
N SER A 354 13.25 15.77 50.38
CA SER A 354 12.09 15.44 49.58
C SER A 354 11.63 16.58 48.65
N LEU A 355 11.38 16.27 47.37
CA LEU A 355 10.85 17.15 46.34
C LEU A 355 9.47 16.70 45.81
N ASP A 356 8.81 15.75 46.45
CA ASP A 356 7.58 15.06 46.03
C ASP A 356 6.40 15.99 45.69
N LYS A 357 6.45 17.27 46.11
CA LYS A 357 5.45 18.28 45.80
C LYS A 357 5.69 19.04 44.51
N LEU A 358 6.81 18.84 43.87
CA LEU A 358 7.11 19.45 42.57
C LEU A 358 6.57 18.56 41.45
N SER A 359 6.06 19.20 40.39
CA SER A 359 5.73 18.48 39.15
C SER A 359 6.99 18.07 38.39
N SER A 360 6.86 17.07 37.52
CA SER A 360 7.96 16.61 36.63
C SER A 360 8.56 17.75 35.80
N GLN A 361 7.73 18.67 35.28
CA GLN A 361 8.20 19.87 34.58
C GLN A 361 9.06 20.79 35.47
N LYS A 362 8.64 20.99 36.73
CA LYS A 362 9.40 21.79 37.68
C LYS A 362 10.71 21.09 38.09
N LEU A 363 10.70 19.78 38.24
CA LEU A 363 11.92 19.01 38.52
C LEU A 363 12.90 19.09 37.34
N LEU A 364 12.44 18.97 36.10
CA LEU A 364 13.30 19.15 34.94
C LEU A 364 13.89 20.57 34.86
N ALA A 365 13.05 21.59 35.10
CA ALA A 365 13.53 22.97 35.14
C ALA A 365 14.55 23.21 36.28
N LEU A 366 14.34 22.60 37.45
CA LEU A 366 15.27 22.66 38.59
C LEU A 366 16.59 21.95 38.23
N TRP A 367 16.52 20.78 37.60
CA TRP A 367 17.69 20.06 37.13
C TRP A 367 18.53 20.88 36.14
N MET A 368 17.91 21.44 35.10
CA MET A 368 18.60 22.31 34.13
C MET A 368 19.21 23.55 34.79
N GLU A 369 18.50 24.19 35.74
CA GLU A 369 19.01 25.37 36.46
C GLU A 369 20.16 24.99 37.40
N PHE A 370 20.11 23.80 38.00
CA PHE A 370 21.18 23.26 38.81
C PHE A 370 22.44 22.95 37.99
N GLU A 371 22.33 22.28 36.85
CA GLU A 371 23.45 21.98 35.93
C GLU A 371 24.14 23.26 35.47
N GLN A 372 23.36 24.24 34.98
CA GLN A 372 23.92 25.53 34.55
C GLN A 372 24.65 26.27 35.68
N HIS A 373 24.19 26.10 36.92
CA HIS A 373 24.84 26.70 38.05
C HIS A 373 26.11 25.93 38.44
N ALA A 374 26.10 24.64 38.42
CA ALA A 374 27.28 23.80 38.66
C ALA A 374 28.41 24.04 37.66
N GLU A 375 28.11 24.20 36.39
CA GLU A 375 29.08 24.52 35.33
C GLU A 375 29.75 25.90 35.53
N ARG A 376 29.02 26.86 36.10
CA ARG A 376 29.54 28.22 36.29
C ARG A 376 30.39 28.39 37.56
N GLU A 377 30.42 27.41 38.43
CA GLU A 377 31.11 27.45 39.74
C GLU A 377 30.84 28.72 40.59
N THR A 378 29.68 29.37 40.38
CA THR A 378 29.35 30.64 40.98
C THR A 378 28.47 30.45 42.24
N ARG A 379 28.64 31.29 43.27
CA ARG A 379 27.72 31.28 44.43
C ARG A 379 26.39 31.95 44.07
N LEU A 380 25.27 31.32 44.46
CA LEU A 380 23.92 31.90 44.25
C LEU A 380 23.81 33.30 44.91
N GLY A 381 23.43 34.28 44.12
CA GLY A 381 23.08 35.64 44.61
C GLY A 381 21.75 35.62 45.38
N LEU A 382 21.50 36.67 46.18
CA LEU A 382 20.31 36.76 47.04
C LEU A 382 19.00 36.67 46.21
N LEU A 383 18.95 37.36 45.06
CA LEU A 383 17.79 37.36 44.15
C LEU A 383 17.58 35.97 43.54
N GLN A 384 18.63 35.24 43.18
CA GLN A 384 18.52 33.87 42.69
C GLN A 384 17.99 32.91 43.74
N LYS A 385 18.44 33.02 45.01
CA LYS A 385 17.94 32.22 46.13
C LYS A 385 16.43 32.44 46.33
N ILE A 386 16.00 33.71 46.29
CA ILE A 386 14.60 34.07 46.41
C ILE A 386 13.81 33.49 45.20
N SER A 387 14.30 33.60 43.99
CA SER A 387 13.69 33.05 42.78
C SER A 387 13.52 31.55 42.89
N ILE A 388 14.56 30.79 43.23
CA ILE A 388 14.54 29.33 43.39
C ILE A 388 13.51 28.93 44.45
N MET A 389 13.47 29.63 45.59
CA MET A 389 12.55 29.34 46.66
C MET A 389 11.07 29.54 46.23
N PHE A 390 10.77 30.59 45.44
CA PHE A 390 9.43 30.84 44.94
C PHE A 390 8.99 29.94 43.79
N ARG A 391 9.91 29.64 42.87
CA ARG A 391 9.62 28.80 41.70
C ARG A 391 9.50 27.31 42.04
N PHE A 392 10.34 26.83 42.94
CA PHE A 392 10.41 25.43 43.32
C PHE A 392 9.94 25.17 44.75
N ASN A 393 10.78 25.35 45.73
CA ASN A 393 10.47 25.34 47.15
C ASN A 393 11.77 25.57 47.96
N ARG A 394 11.62 25.54 49.29
CA ARG A 394 12.75 25.72 50.24
C ARG A 394 13.74 24.53 50.19
N ASN A 395 13.24 23.31 49.88
CA ASN A 395 14.09 22.12 49.77
C ASN A 395 14.97 22.15 48.53
N ALA A 396 14.46 22.64 47.43
CA ALA A 396 15.24 22.80 46.19
C ALA A 396 16.47 23.75 46.43
N LEU A 397 16.28 24.80 47.22
CA LEU A 397 17.41 25.71 47.50
C LEU A 397 18.55 25.04 48.28
N LYS A 398 18.24 24.03 49.12
CA LYS A 398 19.26 23.30 49.89
C LYS A 398 20.15 22.42 48.99
N LEU A 399 19.67 21.99 47.83
CA LEU A 399 20.42 21.18 46.90
C LEU A 399 21.61 21.93 46.33
N PHE A 400 21.51 23.24 46.14
CA PHE A 400 22.61 24.10 45.60
C PHE A 400 23.80 24.25 46.55
N ILE A 401 23.75 23.67 47.72
CA ILE A 401 24.89 23.65 48.68
C ILE A 401 25.60 22.29 48.64
N ARG A 402 25.02 21.31 47.94
CA ARG A 402 25.53 19.94 47.80
C ARG A 402 26.40 19.77 46.57
N VAL A 403 27.11 18.67 46.47
CA VAL A 403 27.98 18.36 45.32
C VAL A 403 27.16 17.86 44.13
N PRO A 404 27.48 18.34 42.90
CA PRO A 404 26.72 17.99 41.69
C PRO A 404 26.60 16.51 41.42
N GLU A 405 27.63 15.72 41.70
CA GLU A 405 27.68 14.28 41.47
C GLU A 405 26.63 13.52 42.27
N GLN A 406 26.10 14.08 43.35
CA GLN A 406 25.03 13.50 44.16
C GLN A 406 23.64 14.06 43.77
N VAL A 407 23.59 15.33 43.45
CA VAL A 407 22.34 16.07 43.22
C VAL A 407 21.73 15.72 41.85
N ILE A 408 22.57 15.64 40.81
CA ILE A 408 22.07 15.34 39.45
C ILE A 408 21.39 13.99 39.38
N PRO A 409 22.01 12.87 39.83
CA PRO A 409 21.33 11.57 39.84
C PRO A 409 20.06 11.56 40.70
N TYR A 410 20.05 12.29 41.81
CA TYR A 410 18.88 12.41 42.66
C TYR A 410 17.72 13.15 41.94
N LEU A 411 18.02 14.27 41.26
CA LEU A 411 16.99 15.00 40.50
C LEU A 411 16.43 14.19 39.33
N GLN A 412 17.27 13.43 38.65
CA GLN A 412 16.85 12.49 37.61
C GLN A 412 15.92 11.40 38.16
N ASN A 413 16.28 10.79 39.29
CA ASN A 413 15.44 9.78 39.94
C ASN A 413 14.07 10.36 40.34
N GLN A 414 14.08 11.55 40.95
CA GLN A 414 12.82 12.23 41.30
C GLN A 414 11.99 12.58 40.08
N PHE A 415 12.61 12.98 38.97
CA PHE A 415 11.92 13.24 37.71
C PHE A 415 11.20 11.99 37.20
N TYR A 416 11.89 10.83 37.11
CA TYR A 416 11.27 9.59 36.64
C TYR A 416 10.12 9.15 37.55
N PHE A 417 10.33 9.20 38.86
CA PHE A 417 9.31 8.82 39.82
C PHE A 417 8.05 9.72 39.74
N VAL A 418 8.24 11.04 39.70
CA VAL A 418 7.13 11.99 39.65
C VAL A 418 6.43 11.95 38.29
N LYS A 419 7.18 11.86 37.19
CA LYS A 419 6.64 11.75 35.82
C LYS A 419 5.74 10.52 35.69
N ARG A 420 6.19 9.35 36.17
CA ARG A 420 5.41 8.12 36.18
C ARG A 420 4.12 8.30 36.99
N ARG A 421 4.20 8.84 38.19
CA ARG A 421 3.02 9.07 39.04
C ARG A 421 2.00 10.03 38.42
N GLU A 422 2.48 11.08 37.75
CA GLU A 422 1.60 12.03 37.04
C GLU A 422 0.88 11.34 35.87
N LEU A 423 1.61 10.59 35.04
CA LEU A 423 1.04 9.84 33.93
C LEU A 423 0.02 8.78 34.39
N GLU A 424 0.32 8.05 35.46
CA GLU A 424 -0.62 7.08 36.05
C GLU A 424 -1.89 7.75 36.57
N ALA A 425 -1.75 8.90 37.25
CA ALA A 425 -2.89 9.66 37.75
C ALA A 425 -3.76 10.21 36.62
N GLU A 426 -3.14 10.77 35.58
CA GLU A 426 -3.84 11.27 34.38
C GLU A 426 -4.59 10.11 33.69
N LYS A 427 -3.92 8.98 33.46
CA LYS A 427 -4.52 7.77 32.84
C LYS A 427 -5.73 7.28 33.65
N GLN A 428 -5.61 7.22 34.99
CA GLN A 428 -6.73 6.80 35.85
C GLN A 428 -7.91 7.78 35.79
N GLU A 429 -7.67 9.08 35.74
CA GLU A 429 -8.73 10.09 35.62
C GLU A 429 -9.46 9.97 34.27
N LEU A 430 -8.69 9.84 33.16
CA LEU A 430 -9.26 9.67 31.83
C LEU A 430 -10.05 8.36 31.70
N ASN A 431 -9.56 7.25 32.26
CA ASN A 431 -10.31 5.99 32.29
C ASN A 431 -11.64 6.14 33.03
N ARG A 432 -11.65 6.75 34.23
CA ARG A 432 -12.88 7.01 34.98
C ARG A 432 -13.86 7.90 34.18
N LYS A 433 -13.34 8.86 33.41
CA LYS A 433 -14.14 9.71 32.54
C LYS A 433 -14.83 8.90 31.44
N LEU A 434 -14.08 8.03 30.75
CA LEU A 434 -14.60 7.15 29.70
C LEU A 434 -15.62 6.14 30.24
N GLU A 435 -15.36 5.55 31.41
CA GLU A 435 -16.27 4.61 32.08
C GLU A 435 -17.59 5.29 32.49
N ARG A 436 -17.54 6.46 33.12
CA ARG A 436 -18.73 7.24 33.48
C ARG A 436 -19.56 7.62 32.27
N TYR A 437 -18.93 7.92 31.15
CA TYR A 437 -19.59 8.25 29.90
C TYR A 437 -20.12 6.99 29.16
N ALA A 438 -19.74 5.80 29.56
CA ALA A 438 -20.02 4.55 28.88
C ALA A 438 -19.56 4.58 27.41
N PHE A 439 -18.29 4.98 27.19
CA PHE A 439 -17.74 5.30 25.88
C PHE A 439 -17.98 4.22 24.82
N ASP A 440 -17.67 2.96 25.11
CA ASP A 440 -17.78 1.87 24.13
C ASP A 440 -19.26 1.65 23.72
N ALA A 441 -20.20 1.71 24.69
CA ALA A 441 -21.64 1.61 24.40
C ALA A 441 -22.15 2.79 23.55
N LYS A 442 -21.63 4.00 23.79
CA LYS A 442 -21.98 5.19 22.99
C LYS A 442 -21.40 5.15 21.58
N MET A 443 -20.22 4.59 21.41
CA MET A 443 -19.61 4.34 20.09
C MET A 443 -20.43 3.31 19.28
N ASP A 444 -20.85 2.23 19.94
CA ASP A 444 -21.74 1.26 19.32
C ASP A 444 -23.09 1.86 18.96
N GLU A 445 -23.67 2.66 19.86
CA GLU A 445 -24.92 3.41 19.61
C GLU A 445 -24.80 4.30 18.36
N LEU A 446 -23.72 5.06 18.23
CA LEU A 446 -23.46 5.91 17.05
C LEU A 446 -23.38 5.08 15.77
N THR A 447 -22.67 3.96 15.83
CA THR A 447 -22.51 3.06 14.69
C THR A 447 -23.84 2.44 14.26
N GLN A 448 -24.66 1.99 15.22
CA GLN A 448 -25.98 1.41 14.94
C GLN A 448 -26.96 2.48 14.40
N LYS A 449 -27.01 3.66 14.99
CA LYS A 449 -27.82 4.78 14.48
C LYS A 449 -27.42 5.15 13.06
N SER A 450 -26.13 5.25 12.80
CA SER A 450 -25.57 5.53 11.46
C SER A 450 -25.96 4.44 10.44
N LEU A 451 -25.90 3.17 10.83
CA LEU A 451 -26.31 2.05 9.98
C LEU A 451 -27.81 2.07 9.69
N ARG A 452 -28.65 2.38 10.71
CA ARG A 452 -30.10 2.53 10.52
C ARG A 452 -30.42 3.66 9.55
N LEU A 453 -29.78 4.82 9.69
CA LEU A 453 -29.93 5.94 8.75
C LEU A 453 -29.52 5.59 7.32
N PHE A 454 -28.40 4.88 7.16
CA PHE A 454 -27.94 4.41 5.86
C PHE A 454 -28.95 3.47 5.22
N ARG A 455 -29.44 2.46 5.96
CA ARG A 455 -30.45 1.50 5.50
C ARG A 455 -31.78 2.18 5.17
N ALA A 456 -32.23 3.12 5.97
CA ALA A 456 -33.45 3.87 5.71
C ALA A 456 -33.40 4.65 4.39
N GLU A 457 -32.25 5.24 4.06
CA GLU A 457 -32.04 5.90 2.76
C GLU A 457 -32.08 4.91 1.62
N LEU A 458 -31.43 3.74 1.78
CA LEU A 458 -31.45 2.68 0.76
C LEU A 458 -32.88 2.15 0.54
N ALA A 459 -33.67 1.93 1.61
CA ALA A 459 -35.05 1.51 1.51
C ALA A 459 -35.90 2.58 0.78
N THR A 460 -35.76 3.85 1.13
CA THR A 460 -36.46 4.94 0.44
C THR A 460 -36.17 4.95 -1.07
N ARG A 461 -34.97 4.57 -1.47
CA ARG A 461 -34.55 4.61 -2.87
C ARG A 461 -34.92 3.35 -3.66
N TYR A 462 -34.87 2.18 -3.04
CA TYR A 462 -34.94 0.89 -3.75
C TYR A 462 -36.13 0.01 -3.36
N HIS A 463 -36.70 0.12 -2.13
CA HIS A 463 -37.72 -0.82 -1.64
C HIS A 463 -38.99 -0.87 -2.48
N TRP A 464 -39.47 0.28 -3.01
CA TRP A 464 -40.69 0.38 -3.81
C TRP A 464 -40.56 -0.18 -5.24
N ARG A 465 -39.34 -0.59 -5.66
CA ARG A 465 -39.08 -1.14 -6.98
C ARG A 465 -39.27 -2.65 -6.95
N ASN A 466 -40.26 -3.14 -7.68
CA ASN A 466 -40.60 -4.58 -7.71
C ASN A 466 -39.52 -5.43 -8.39
N ASN A 467 -38.84 -4.91 -9.42
CA ASN A 467 -37.84 -5.63 -10.20
C ASN A 467 -36.59 -4.77 -10.35
N ARG A 468 -35.44 -5.36 -10.15
CA ARG A 468 -34.15 -4.76 -10.44
C ARG A 468 -33.79 -4.99 -11.91
N ARG A 469 -33.37 -3.96 -12.59
CA ARG A 469 -32.89 -4.11 -13.96
C ARG A 469 -31.61 -4.93 -14.01
N CYS A 470 -31.59 -5.97 -14.86
CA CYS A 470 -30.38 -6.65 -15.28
C CYS A 470 -29.80 -5.93 -16.51
N PHE A 471 -28.49 -5.76 -16.50
CA PHE A 471 -27.78 -5.05 -17.57
C PHE A 471 -26.98 -6.05 -18.40
N GLU A 472 -26.86 -5.75 -19.71
CA GLU A 472 -26.01 -6.48 -20.63
C GLU A 472 -24.67 -5.75 -20.83
N LYS A 473 -23.70 -6.43 -21.44
CA LYS A 473 -22.34 -5.88 -21.70
C LYS A 473 -22.37 -4.54 -22.44
N ASN A 474 -23.31 -4.37 -23.39
CA ASN A 474 -23.44 -3.14 -24.15
C ASN A 474 -24.07 -1.99 -23.36
N ASP A 475 -24.85 -2.29 -22.32
CA ASP A 475 -25.49 -1.29 -21.48
C ASP A 475 -24.47 -0.48 -20.68
N PHE A 476 -23.33 -1.06 -20.31
CA PHE A 476 -22.27 -0.33 -19.61
C PHE A 476 -21.86 0.97 -20.32
N ARG A 477 -21.87 0.95 -21.65
CA ARG A 477 -21.50 2.15 -22.44
C ARG A 477 -22.71 2.98 -22.89
N ARG A 478 -23.85 2.33 -23.21
CA ARG A 478 -25.03 3.02 -23.71
C ARG A 478 -25.88 3.63 -22.61
N ASN A 479 -25.94 2.98 -21.45
CA ASN A 479 -26.84 3.30 -20.37
C ASN A 479 -26.10 3.56 -19.05
N SER A 480 -24.87 4.17 -19.12
CA SER A 480 -24.00 4.37 -17.97
C SER A 480 -24.66 5.11 -16.79
N ALA A 481 -25.48 6.13 -17.08
CA ALA A 481 -26.17 6.90 -16.03
C ALA A 481 -27.24 6.06 -15.32
N GLU A 482 -27.96 5.20 -16.04
CA GLU A 482 -28.95 4.30 -15.46
C GLU A 482 -28.26 3.18 -14.69
N PHE A 483 -27.14 2.65 -15.23
CA PHE A 483 -26.32 1.65 -14.57
C PHE A 483 -25.82 2.16 -13.20
N THR A 484 -25.27 3.38 -13.14
CA THR A 484 -24.75 3.92 -11.86
C THR A 484 -25.85 4.36 -10.89
N ARG A 485 -27.11 4.50 -11.33
CA ARG A 485 -28.27 4.64 -10.41
C ARG A 485 -28.59 3.35 -9.69
N GLU A 486 -28.41 2.19 -10.37
CA GLU A 486 -28.63 0.87 -9.79
C GLU A 486 -27.41 0.38 -9.00
N TYR A 487 -26.21 0.71 -9.46
CA TYR A 487 -24.94 0.33 -8.87
C TYR A 487 -24.08 1.61 -8.62
N PRO A 488 -24.40 2.38 -7.56
CA PRO A 488 -23.73 3.66 -7.32
C PRO A 488 -22.26 3.53 -6.92
N VAL A 489 -21.79 2.31 -6.57
CA VAL A 489 -20.41 2.03 -6.19
C VAL A 489 -19.76 1.14 -7.25
N VAL A 490 -18.90 1.71 -8.07
CA VAL A 490 -18.17 0.96 -9.09
C VAL A 490 -16.73 0.72 -8.62
N LEU A 491 -16.33 -0.55 -8.56
CA LEU A 491 -14.98 -0.95 -8.20
C LEU A 491 -14.21 -1.40 -9.44
N SER A 492 -12.99 -0.90 -9.58
CA SER A 492 -12.16 -1.16 -10.76
C SER A 492 -10.67 -1.05 -10.41
N THR A 493 -9.82 -1.34 -11.38
CA THR A 493 -8.42 -0.91 -11.31
C THR A 493 -8.30 0.53 -11.86
N THR A 494 -7.26 1.26 -11.42
CA THR A 494 -6.93 2.57 -11.97
C THR A 494 -6.78 2.54 -13.50
N TYR A 495 -6.23 1.47 -14.02
CA TYR A 495 -6.06 1.20 -15.45
C TYR A 495 -7.38 1.08 -16.24
N SER A 496 -8.40 0.52 -15.61
CA SER A 496 -9.62 0.11 -16.32
C SER A 496 -10.78 1.08 -16.15
N ILE A 497 -10.75 1.93 -15.13
CA ILE A 497 -11.93 2.74 -14.73
C ILE A 497 -12.49 3.59 -15.88
N LYS A 498 -11.64 4.26 -16.67
CA LYS A 498 -12.08 5.12 -17.79
C LYS A 498 -12.80 4.32 -18.88
N GLY A 499 -12.42 3.07 -19.09
CA GLY A 499 -13.02 2.17 -20.08
C GLY A 499 -14.14 1.27 -19.54
N THR A 500 -14.53 1.39 -18.28
CA THR A 500 -15.57 0.54 -17.67
C THR A 500 -16.97 0.87 -18.18
N LEU A 501 -17.28 2.15 -18.23
CA LEU A 501 -18.55 2.70 -18.71
C LEU A 501 -18.34 3.53 -19.98
N SER A 502 -19.29 4.43 -20.32
CA SER A 502 -19.08 5.41 -21.37
C SER A 502 -17.88 6.31 -21.06
N ILE A 503 -17.14 6.69 -22.09
CA ILE A 503 -15.97 7.57 -21.96
C ILE A 503 -16.35 8.97 -21.44
N GLU A 504 -17.59 9.41 -21.67
CA GLU A 504 -18.13 10.68 -21.20
C GLU A 504 -18.73 10.60 -19.79
N HIS A 505 -18.83 9.38 -19.22
CA HIS A 505 -19.40 9.22 -17.87
C HIS A 505 -18.46 9.77 -16.81
N ILE A 506 -19.00 10.62 -15.95
CA ILE A 506 -18.27 11.26 -14.84
C ILE A 506 -18.97 10.89 -13.53
N TYR A 507 -18.21 10.22 -12.64
CA TYR A 507 -18.64 9.92 -11.28
C TYR A 507 -18.63 11.19 -10.43
N ASP A 508 -19.47 11.22 -9.39
CA ASP A 508 -19.40 12.32 -8.42
C ASP A 508 -18.13 12.25 -7.57
N TYR A 509 -17.69 11.04 -7.19
CA TYR A 509 -16.47 10.80 -6.43
C TYR A 509 -15.60 9.70 -7.07
N LEU A 510 -14.30 9.91 -7.00
CA LEU A 510 -13.27 8.90 -7.23
C LEU A 510 -12.49 8.69 -5.92
N ILE A 511 -12.36 7.46 -5.48
CA ILE A 511 -11.48 7.07 -4.37
C ILE A 511 -10.35 6.25 -4.96
N VAL A 512 -9.11 6.71 -4.79
CA VAL A 512 -7.90 5.99 -5.22
C VAL A 512 -7.25 5.42 -3.97
N ASP A 513 -7.28 4.10 -3.81
CA ASP A 513 -6.62 3.41 -2.69
C ASP A 513 -5.22 2.93 -3.10
N GLU A 514 -4.29 2.87 -2.15
CA GLU A 514 -2.87 2.57 -2.34
C GLU A 514 -2.22 3.48 -3.40
N ALA A 515 -2.53 4.77 -3.37
CA ALA A 515 -2.11 5.75 -4.36
C ALA A 515 -0.58 5.98 -4.43
N SER A 516 0.18 5.57 -3.43
CA SER A 516 1.66 5.55 -3.47
C SER A 516 2.20 4.56 -4.52
N GLN A 517 1.42 3.54 -4.88
CA GLN A 517 1.79 2.54 -5.89
C GLN A 517 1.21 2.84 -7.28
N VAL A 518 0.45 3.90 -7.43
CA VAL A 518 -0.14 4.29 -8.72
C VAL A 518 0.82 5.23 -9.43
N ASP A 519 1.18 4.86 -10.67
CA ASP A 519 1.95 5.73 -11.56
C ASP A 519 1.13 6.94 -12.05
N LEU A 520 1.81 8.01 -12.43
CA LEU A 520 1.14 9.25 -12.82
C LEU A 520 0.29 9.12 -14.09
N ALA A 521 0.75 8.37 -15.08
CA ALA A 521 0.02 8.26 -16.36
C ALA A 521 -1.32 7.56 -16.16
N THR A 522 -1.32 6.48 -15.34
CA THR A 522 -2.55 5.75 -14.99
C THR A 522 -3.47 6.56 -14.07
N GLY A 523 -2.90 7.24 -13.07
CA GLY A 523 -3.64 8.06 -12.13
C GLY A 523 -4.30 9.27 -12.76
N VAL A 524 -3.57 10.00 -13.61
CA VAL A 524 -4.07 11.16 -14.35
C VAL A 524 -5.24 10.77 -15.28
N LEU A 525 -5.17 9.61 -15.92
CA LEU A 525 -6.29 9.09 -16.70
C LEU A 525 -7.53 8.90 -15.83
N ALA A 526 -7.38 8.32 -14.62
CA ALA A 526 -8.48 8.12 -13.70
C ALA A 526 -9.10 9.44 -13.23
N PHE A 527 -8.33 10.52 -13.08
CA PHE A 527 -8.83 11.85 -12.72
C PHE A 527 -9.86 12.40 -13.72
N SER A 528 -9.80 11.95 -14.98
CA SER A 528 -10.79 12.33 -15.99
C SER A 528 -12.19 11.76 -15.77
N CYS A 529 -12.34 10.86 -14.79
CA CYS A 529 -13.58 10.12 -14.55
C CYS A 529 -14.48 10.74 -13.48
N ALA A 530 -14.02 11.75 -12.70
CA ALA A 530 -14.79 12.21 -11.55
C ALA A 530 -14.72 13.72 -11.32
N ARG A 531 -15.70 14.23 -10.54
CA ARG A 531 -15.76 15.63 -10.07
C ARG A 531 -15.00 15.88 -8.78
N ASN A 532 -15.06 14.93 -7.85
CA ASN A 532 -14.38 15.01 -6.56
C ASN A 532 -13.46 13.79 -6.38
N ILE A 533 -12.38 13.95 -5.61
CA ILE A 533 -11.42 12.88 -5.39
C ILE A 533 -10.99 12.75 -3.93
N VAL A 534 -10.83 11.49 -3.52
CA VAL A 534 -10.17 11.10 -2.27
C VAL A 534 -8.99 10.22 -2.63
N ILE A 535 -7.79 10.70 -2.36
CA ILE A 535 -6.53 9.99 -2.61
C ILE A 535 -6.06 9.37 -1.30
N VAL A 536 -6.03 8.05 -1.24
CA VAL A 536 -5.65 7.29 -0.04
C VAL A 536 -4.35 6.53 -0.29
N GLY A 537 -3.37 6.68 0.59
CA GLY A 537 -2.10 5.96 0.46
C GLY A 537 -1.16 6.28 1.60
N ASP A 538 0.08 5.83 1.48
CA ASP A 538 1.13 6.06 2.47
C ASP A 538 2.48 6.20 1.78
N LEU A 539 3.10 7.38 1.87
CA LEU A 539 4.43 7.63 1.28
C LEU A 539 5.58 6.87 2.00
N LYS A 540 5.30 6.29 3.16
CA LYS A 540 6.28 5.51 3.92
C LYS A 540 6.17 4.00 3.68
N GLN A 541 5.23 3.58 2.81
CA GLN A 541 5.12 2.23 2.28
C GLN A 541 5.70 2.16 0.87
N LEU A 542 5.69 0.95 0.28
CA LEU A 542 6.27 0.71 -1.04
C LEU A 542 5.73 1.69 -2.10
N PRO A 543 6.61 2.38 -2.84
CA PRO A 543 6.22 3.22 -3.95
C PRO A 543 5.89 2.39 -5.19
N ASN A 544 5.46 3.07 -6.26
CA ASN A 544 5.42 2.48 -7.59
C ASN A 544 6.84 2.10 -8.04
N VAL A 545 7.01 0.87 -8.51
CA VAL A 545 8.31 0.36 -8.96
C VAL A 545 8.42 0.53 -10.48
N LEU A 546 9.35 1.37 -10.91
CA LEU A 546 9.70 1.58 -12.32
C LEU A 546 10.96 0.79 -12.68
N THR A 547 11.02 0.26 -13.90
CA THR A 547 12.25 -0.31 -14.44
C THR A 547 13.20 0.79 -14.88
N GLU A 548 14.50 0.47 -15.02
CA GLU A 548 15.48 1.42 -15.56
C GLU A 548 15.12 1.89 -16.98
N ASP A 549 14.49 1.02 -17.78
CA ASP A 549 13.98 1.36 -19.11
C ASP A 549 12.81 2.34 -19.05
N ASP A 550 11.89 2.15 -18.10
CA ASP A 550 10.78 3.10 -17.89
C ASP A 550 11.29 4.48 -17.50
N ILE A 551 12.28 4.53 -16.57
CA ILE A 551 12.91 5.78 -16.14
C ILE A 551 13.58 6.47 -17.33
N ARG A 552 14.43 5.77 -18.09
CA ARG A 552 15.11 6.35 -19.26
C ARG A 552 14.13 6.86 -20.31
N THR A 553 13.10 6.07 -20.59
CA THR A 553 12.10 6.40 -21.61
C THR A 553 11.25 7.61 -21.18
N SER A 554 10.77 7.63 -19.95
CA SER A 554 9.98 8.76 -19.41
C SER A 554 10.80 10.03 -19.30
N ASP A 555 12.06 9.95 -18.88
CA ASP A 555 12.94 11.11 -18.81
C ASP A 555 13.31 11.66 -20.18
N ALA A 556 13.44 10.82 -21.21
CA ALA A 556 13.62 11.27 -22.57
C ALA A 556 12.39 12.01 -23.13
N ILE A 557 11.18 11.58 -22.73
CA ILE A 557 9.94 12.30 -23.05
C ILE A 557 9.88 13.60 -22.25
N TRP A 558 10.19 13.57 -20.95
CA TRP A 558 10.21 14.73 -20.06
C TRP A 558 11.03 15.91 -20.62
N GLN A 559 12.21 15.61 -21.15
CA GLN A 559 13.10 16.62 -21.74
C GLN A 559 12.52 17.38 -22.93
N LYS A 560 11.47 16.88 -23.58
CA LYS A 560 10.79 17.57 -24.68
C LYS A 560 9.88 18.70 -24.18
N TYR A 561 9.51 18.68 -22.90
CA TYR A 561 8.55 19.57 -22.29
C TYR A 561 9.22 20.44 -21.22
N SER A 562 8.74 21.66 -21.01
CA SER A 562 9.21 22.56 -19.95
C SER A 562 8.17 22.59 -18.82
N LEU A 563 7.91 21.43 -18.20
CA LEU A 563 6.89 21.26 -17.19
C LEU A 563 7.45 21.43 -15.77
N ASP A 564 6.55 21.66 -14.82
CA ASP A 564 6.86 21.67 -13.40
C ASP A 564 7.26 20.26 -12.91
N GLU A 565 8.33 20.14 -12.12
CA GLU A 565 8.89 18.86 -11.65
C GLU A 565 7.85 17.99 -10.97
N ARG A 566 6.81 18.56 -10.36
CA ARG A 566 5.70 17.84 -9.72
C ARG A 566 4.92 16.91 -10.66
N TYR A 567 5.03 17.09 -11.97
CA TYR A 567 4.43 16.22 -13.00
C TYR A 567 5.36 15.12 -13.50
N ARG A 568 6.63 15.08 -13.03
CA ARG A 568 7.62 14.15 -13.56
C ARG A 568 7.31 12.70 -13.17
N PHE A 569 7.10 11.87 -14.18
CA PHE A 569 6.68 10.47 -14.02
C PHE A 569 7.72 9.60 -13.30
N SER A 570 9.01 9.80 -13.58
CA SER A 570 10.09 8.97 -13.03
C SER A 570 10.33 9.19 -11.53
N THR A 571 9.92 10.33 -10.99
CA THR A 571 10.23 10.73 -9.60
C THR A 571 9.01 10.74 -8.68
N HIS A 572 7.79 10.75 -9.24
CA HIS A 572 6.57 10.88 -8.45
C HIS A 572 5.61 9.71 -8.64
N SER A 573 5.04 9.26 -7.53
CA SER A 573 3.79 8.50 -7.53
C SER A 573 2.59 9.44 -7.60
N LEU A 574 1.39 8.90 -7.83
CA LEU A 574 0.17 9.70 -7.81
C LEU A 574 -0.02 10.45 -6.49
N LEU A 575 0.27 9.81 -5.36
CA LEU A 575 0.13 10.41 -4.03
C LEU A 575 1.13 11.55 -3.81
N SER A 576 2.42 11.37 -4.14
CA SER A 576 3.43 12.40 -3.95
C SER A 576 3.19 13.61 -4.83
N SER A 577 2.89 13.40 -6.12
CA SER A 577 2.52 14.49 -7.03
C SER A 577 1.28 15.25 -6.57
N ALA A 578 0.24 14.53 -6.10
CA ALA A 578 -0.99 15.16 -5.60
C ALA A 578 -0.74 16.05 -4.39
N LEU A 579 0.10 15.62 -3.44
CA LEU A 579 0.47 16.41 -2.26
C LEU A 579 1.24 17.69 -2.63
N GLU A 580 2.08 17.62 -3.65
CA GLU A 580 2.85 18.76 -4.10
C GLU A 580 2.05 19.73 -4.99
N ILE A 581 1.14 19.23 -5.82
CA ILE A 581 0.31 20.05 -6.69
C ILE A 581 -0.80 20.74 -5.91
N TRP A 582 -1.45 20.02 -4.99
CA TRP A 582 -2.57 20.51 -4.21
C TRP A 582 -2.19 20.79 -2.75
N GLN A 583 -1.22 21.67 -2.54
CA GLN A 583 -0.69 22.00 -1.20
C GLN A 583 -1.76 22.53 -0.24
N ASP A 584 -2.79 23.20 -0.75
CA ASP A 584 -3.89 23.74 0.05
C ASP A 584 -5.04 22.74 0.26
N ALA A 585 -5.00 21.56 -0.36
CA ALA A 585 -5.99 20.52 -0.15
C ALA A 585 -5.87 19.90 1.25
N PRO A 586 -6.97 19.54 1.91
CA PRO A 586 -6.89 18.90 3.20
C PRO A 586 -6.20 17.56 3.10
N ALA A 587 -5.01 17.48 3.68
CA ALA A 587 -4.26 16.26 3.90
C ALA A 587 -4.49 15.79 5.36
N THR A 588 -4.94 14.56 5.54
CA THR A 588 -5.24 14.00 6.86
C THR A 588 -4.41 12.74 7.07
N LEU A 589 -3.57 12.75 8.12
CA LEU A 589 -2.89 11.55 8.58
C LEU A 589 -3.82 10.77 9.51
N LEU A 590 -4.07 9.50 9.19
CA LEU A 590 -4.71 8.57 10.11
C LEU A 590 -3.68 8.15 11.17
N ARG A 591 -3.96 8.45 12.43
CA ARG A 591 -2.97 8.32 13.50
C ARG A 591 -3.16 7.09 14.37
N GLU A 592 -4.39 6.67 14.61
CA GLU A 592 -4.73 5.58 15.53
C GLU A 592 -4.45 4.23 14.89
N HIS A 593 -3.47 3.51 15.44
CA HIS A 593 -3.03 2.20 14.97
C HIS A 593 -3.65 1.06 15.79
N TYR A 594 -4.25 0.06 15.12
CA TYR A 594 -5.03 -1.02 15.75
C TYR A 594 -4.54 -2.44 15.39
N ARG A 595 -3.36 -2.60 14.81
CA ARG A 595 -2.93 -3.89 14.27
C ARG A 595 -1.82 -4.51 15.08
N CYS A 596 -0.63 -3.95 15.00
CA CYS A 596 0.57 -4.55 15.54
C CYS A 596 0.69 -4.33 17.04
N HIS A 597 1.37 -5.25 17.70
CA HIS A 597 1.78 -5.09 19.10
C HIS A 597 2.58 -3.79 19.29
N PRO A 598 2.41 -3.08 20.43
CA PRO A 598 3.08 -1.78 20.68
C PRO A 598 4.60 -1.84 20.49
N LYS A 599 5.26 -2.87 21.00
CA LYS A 599 6.72 -3.05 20.90
C LYS A 599 7.21 -3.13 19.45
N ILE A 600 6.40 -3.71 18.55
CA ILE A 600 6.74 -3.86 17.13
C ILE A 600 6.53 -2.54 16.39
N ILE A 601 5.32 -1.98 16.48
CA ILE A 601 4.97 -0.79 15.68
C ILE A 601 5.68 0.48 16.16
N ASN A 602 6.11 0.53 17.41
CA ASN A 602 6.83 1.69 17.94
C ASN A 602 8.16 1.94 17.22
N PHE A 603 8.83 0.90 16.73
CA PHE A 603 9.98 1.06 15.83
C PHE A 603 9.58 1.84 14.56
N CYS A 604 8.53 1.39 13.87
CA CYS A 604 8.05 2.07 12.66
C CYS A 604 7.58 3.50 12.98
N ASN A 605 6.89 3.68 14.11
CA ASN A 605 6.40 4.98 14.55
C ASN A 605 7.54 5.98 14.76
N GLN A 606 8.58 5.61 15.47
CA GLN A 606 9.73 6.49 15.71
C GLN A 606 10.52 6.76 14.42
N LYS A 607 10.82 5.71 13.65
CA LYS A 607 11.70 5.82 12.50
C LYS A 607 11.04 6.48 11.29
N PHE A 608 9.80 6.11 10.96
CA PHE A 608 9.17 6.51 9.71
C PHE A 608 8.05 7.54 9.88
N TYR A 609 7.38 7.56 11.04
CA TYR A 609 6.22 8.43 11.29
C TYR A 609 6.47 9.50 12.36
N HIS A 610 7.73 9.69 12.78
CA HIS A 610 8.14 10.76 13.71
C HIS A 610 7.34 10.79 15.03
N GLY A 611 6.94 9.64 15.54
CA GLY A 611 6.13 9.51 16.75
C GLY A 611 4.68 9.93 16.62
N GLN A 612 4.16 10.17 15.40
CA GLN A 612 2.82 10.70 15.19
C GLN A 612 1.71 9.65 15.30
N LEU A 613 2.03 8.35 15.25
CA LEU A 613 1.02 7.30 15.42
C LEU A 613 0.64 7.16 16.89
N ILE A 614 -0.64 6.97 17.13
CA ILE A 614 -1.22 6.66 18.43
C ILE A 614 -1.51 5.17 18.45
N VAL A 615 -0.77 4.41 19.23
CA VAL A 615 -0.87 2.96 19.28
C VAL A 615 -2.01 2.56 20.22
N MET A 616 -3.10 2.03 19.64
CA MET A 616 -4.33 1.67 20.36
C MET A 616 -4.33 0.21 20.84
N THR A 617 -3.39 -0.60 20.36
CA THR A 617 -3.16 -1.97 20.85
C THR A 617 -2.50 -1.93 22.22
N LYS A 618 -2.68 -2.99 23.01
CA LYS A 618 -2.16 -3.07 24.37
C LYS A 618 -1.04 -4.07 24.45
N ASP A 619 -0.08 -3.80 25.32
CA ASP A 619 0.93 -4.74 25.78
C ASP A 619 0.39 -5.44 27.06
N HIS A 620 0.36 -6.75 27.07
CA HIS A 620 -0.05 -7.55 28.22
C HIS A 620 1.14 -8.32 28.79
N ASP A 621 2.35 -7.78 28.59
CA ASP A 621 3.62 -8.39 28.97
C ASP A 621 3.87 -9.76 28.32
N GLU A 622 3.39 -9.91 27.05
CA GLU A 622 3.63 -11.12 26.27
C GLU A 622 5.15 -11.33 26.07
N PRO A 623 5.63 -12.57 26.22
CA PRO A 623 7.02 -12.89 25.94
C PRO A 623 7.29 -12.93 24.44
N ASP A 624 8.53 -12.70 24.03
CA ASP A 624 9.02 -12.93 22.65
C ASP A 624 8.29 -12.14 21.55
N VAL A 625 7.74 -10.99 21.90
CA VAL A 625 7.03 -10.14 20.92
C VAL A 625 7.96 -9.66 19.81
N LEU A 626 9.20 -9.30 20.18
CA LEU A 626 10.23 -8.87 19.26
C LEU A 626 11.54 -9.55 19.62
N THR A 627 11.99 -10.48 18.77
CA THR A 627 13.19 -11.27 18.99
C THR A 627 14.15 -11.12 17.82
N MET A 628 15.45 -11.14 18.10
CA MET A 628 16.49 -11.13 17.08
C MET A 628 17.35 -12.39 17.19
N TYR A 629 17.52 -13.10 16.08
CA TYR A 629 18.42 -14.24 15.95
C TYR A 629 19.65 -13.81 15.15
N ARG A 630 20.80 -13.78 15.78
CA ARG A 630 22.07 -13.53 15.13
C ARG A 630 22.71 -14.82 14.70
N THR A 631 22.95 -14.97 13.38
CA THR A 631 23.69 -16.13 12.89
C THR A 631 25.14 -16.07 13.33
N THR A 632 25.80 -17.24 13.40
CA THR A 632 27.25 -17.31 13.63
C THR A 632 28.02 -16.41 12.67
N ALA A 633 29.13 -15.84 13.13
CA ALA A 633 29.95 -14.92 12.30
C ALA A 633 30.48 -15.64 11.06
N GLY A 634 30.46 -14.96 9.92
CA GLY A 634 30.95 -15.49 8.64
C GLY A 634 30.09 -15.02 7.46
N ASN A 635 30.61 -15.20 6.25
CA ASN A 635 29.87 -14.87 5.03
C ASN A 635 29.10 -16.09 4.53
N HIS A 636 27.88 -16.28 4.98
CA HIS A 636 27.01 -17.40 4.64
C HIS A 636 26.13 -17.13 3.41
N ALA A 637 25.97 -15.88 2.99
CA ALA A 637 25.20 -15.54 1.78
C ALA A 637 25.94 -15.98 0.50
N ARG A 638 25.17 -16.50 -0.45
CA ARG A 638 25.65 -16.90 -1.78
C ARG A 638 24.70 -16.34 -2.84
N GLY A 639 25.03 -15.17 -3.38
CA GLY A 639 24.09 -14.41 -4.18
C GLY A 639 22.88 -14.03 -3.32
N HIS A 640 21.68 -14.29 -3.79
CA HIS A 640 20.42 -13.98 -3.11
C HIS A 640 19.88 -15.11 -2.21
N LEU A 641 20.79 -15.96 -1.72
CA LEU A 641 20.48 -17.12 -0.88
C LEU A 641 21.38 -17.17 0.34
N ASN A 642 20.80 -17.39 1.53
CA ASN A 642 21.50 -17.62 2.76
C ASN A 642 20.94 -18.88 3.46
N GLN A 643 21.59 -20.02 3.23
CA GLN A 643 21.17 -21.31 3.79
C GLN A 643 21.24 -21.31 5.32
N ARG A 644 22.22 -20.61 5.92
CA ARG A 644 22.35 -20.54 7.37
C ARG A 644 21.14 -19.89 8.02
N GLN A 645 20.61 -18.80 7.44
CA GLN A 645 19.41 -18.17 7.98
C GLN A 645 18.18 -19.08 7.84
N ILE A 646 18.09 -19.89 6.77
CA ILE A 646 17.02 -20.89 6.61
C ILE A 646 17.13 -21.96 7.71
N ASP A 647 18.34 -22.46 7.97
CA ASP A 647 18.57 -23.48 9.01
C ASP A 647 18.23 -22.92 10.42
N VAL A 648 18.57 -21.67 10.71
CA VAL A 648 18.18 -20.99 11.95
C VAL A 648 16.66 -20.86 12.07
N ILE A 649 16.00 -20.45 10.99
CA ILE A 649 14.52 -20.38 10.96
C ILE A 649 13.92 -21.74 11.31
N GLN A 650 14.40 -22.82 10.68
CA GLN A 650 13.86 -24.16 10.87
C GLN A 650 14.16 -24.74 12.26
N GLN A 651 15.40 -24.56 12.76
CA GLN A 651 15.88 -25.24 13.96
C GLN A 651 15.61 -24.46 15.26
N GLU A 652 15.56 -23.14 15.21
CA GLU A 652 15.45 -22.31 16.40
C GLU A 652 14.19 -21.43 16.42
N VAL A 653 13.85 -20.73 15.29
CA VAL A 653 12.76 -19.75 15.28
C VAL A 653 11.41 -20.45 15.28
N LEU A 654 11.16 -21.35 14.33
CA LEU A 654 9.87 -22.01 14.17
C LEU A 654 9.48 -22.86 15.40
N PRO A 655 10.38 -23.65 16.03
CA PRO A 655 10.04 -24.39 17.23
C PRO A 655 9.58 -23.49 18.38
N ARG A 656 10.18 -22.30 18.52
CA ARG A 656 9.82 -21.33 19.55
C ARG A 656 8.46 -20.67 19.26
N LEU A 657 8.20 -20.26 18.01
CA LEU A 657 6.91 -19.68 17.62
C LEU A 657 5.77 -20.70 17.75
N HIS A 658 6.02 -21.98 17.47
CA HIS A 658 5.00 -23.03 17.66
C HIS A 658 4.59 -23.22 19.13
N GLN A 659 5.48 -22.98 20.08
CA GLN A 659 5.15 -23.04 21.50
C GLN A 659 4.17 -21.94 21.93
N GLN A 660 4.09 -20.84 21.16
CA GLN A 660 3.19 -19.70 21.42
C GLN A 660 1.81 -19.86 20.76
N ASN A 661 1.57 -20.95 20.02
CA ASN A 661 0.27 -21.30 19.39
C ASN A 661 -0.31 -20.23 18.47
N PHE A 662 0.51 -19.51 17.70
CA PHE A 662 0.03 -18.59 16.67
C PHE A 662 -0.76 -19.35 15.60
N GLN A 663 -1.87 -18.73 15.11
CA GLN A 663 -2.72 -19.32 14.07
C GLN A 663 -2.08 -19.19 12.69
N SER A 664 -1.27 -18.16 12.50
CA SER A 664 -0.62 -17.87 11.23
C SER A 664 0.81 -17.39 11.41
N ILE A 665 1.73 -18.00 10.63
CA ILE A 665 3.15 -17.62 10.61
C ILE A 665 3.55 -17.34 9.18
N GLY A 666 4.09 -16.14 8.94
CA GLY A 666 4.62 -15.70 7.66
C GLY A 666 6.15 -15.57 7.69
N ILE A 667 6.79 -15.84 6.56
CA ILE A 667 8.23 -15.64 6.39
C ILE A 667 8.46 -14.64 5.27
N ILE A 668 9.07 -13.52 5.60
CA ILE A 668 9.36 -12.42 4.67
C ILE A 668 10.85 -12.37 4.38
N THR A 669 11.19 -12.28 3.11
CA THR A 669 12.56 -12.17 2.62
C THR A 669 12.65 -11.15 1.48
N PRO A 670 13.80 -10.49 1.28
CA PRO A 670 13.96 -9.53 0.17
C PRO A 670 14.04 -10.23 -1.20
N TYR A 671 14.48 -11.49 -1.28
CA TYR A 671 14.84 -12.15 -2.52
C TYR A 671 13.99 -13.37 -2.86
N ARG A 672 13.65 -13.54 -4.14
CA ARG A 672 12.88 -14.70 -4.66
C ARG A 672 13.62 -16.03 -4.52
N ASP A 673 14.96 -16.02 -4.66
CA ASP A 673 15.77 -17.23 -4.52
C ASP A 673 15.64 -17.79 -3.11
N GLN A 674 15.66 -16.93 -2.10
CA GLN A 674 15.45 -17.30 -0.70
C GLN A 674 14.02 -17.84 -0.49
N VAL A 675 12.99 -17.20 -1.07
CA VAL A 675 11.61 -17.72 -1.03
C VAL A 675 11.55 -19.15 -1.55
N THR A 676 12.16 -19.39 -2.73
CA THR A 676 12.16 -20.71 -3.38
C THR A 676 12.86 -21.76 -2.50
N ALA A 677 14.00 -21.39 -1.90
CA ALA A 677 14.76 -22.28 -1.04
C ALA A 677 14.01 -22.60 0.26
N ILE A 678 13.40 -21.60 0.89
CA ILE A 678 12.59 -21.80 2.11
C ILE A 678 11.42 -22.74 1.81
N ARG A 679 10.66 -22.49 0.73
CA ARG A 679 9.54 -23.36 0.33
C ARG A 679 9.98 -24.79 0.04
N LYS A 680 11.13 -24.96 -0.61
CA LYS A 680 11.69 -26.29 -0.88
C LYS A 680 12.03 -27.05 0.41
N GLN A 681 12.51 -26.35 1.44
CA GLN A 681 12.96 -26.97 2.69
C GLN A 681 11.83 -27.17 3.72
N LEU A 682 10.90 -26.19 3.82
CA LEU A 682 9.82 -26.18 4.79
C LEU A 682 8.46 -26.63 4.25
N GLY A 683 8.34 -26.81 2.90
CA GLY A 683 7.07 -27.08 2.24
C GLY A 683 6.16 -25.86 2.17
N ASP A 684 4.86 -26.09 1.87
CA ASP A 684 3.84 -25.04 1.72
C ASP A 684 3.06 -24.77 3.02
N THR A 685 3.60 -25.18 4.16
CA THR A 685 2.94 -25.02 5.47
C THR A 685 2.87 -23.55 5.90
N TYR A 686 3.85 -22.76 5.49
CA TYR A 686 3.96 -21.35 5.86
C TYR A 686 3.75 -20.44 4.65
N GLU A 687 3.23 -19.25 4.90
CA GLU A 687 3.19 -18.22 3.88
C GLU A 687 4.57 -17.59 3.73
N VAL A 688 5.28 -17.91 2.64
CA VAL A 688 6.64 -17.41 2.38
C VAL A 688 6.61 -16.59 1.12
N ASP A 689 6.98 -15.30 1.18
CA ASP A 689 7.09 -14.47 -0.02
C ASP A 689 8.03 -13.26 0.19
N THR A 690 8.21 -12.50 -0.88
CA THR A 690 8.95 -11.24 -0.81
C THR A 690 8.10 -10.14 -0.18
N VAL A 691 8.76 -9.09 0.36
CA VAL A 691 8.09 -7.94 0.99
C VAL A 691 6.98 -7.35 0.11
N HIS A 692 7.25 -7.21 -1.20
CA HIS A 692 6.27 -6.65 -2.16
C HIS A 692 4.98 -7.47 -2.25
N LYS A 693 5.09 -8.79 -2.18
CA LYS A 693 3.91 -9.67 -2.25
C LYS A 693 3.20 -9.82 -0.91
N PHE A 694 3.87 -9.53 0.19
CA PHE A 694 3.28 -9.48 1.52
C PHE A 694 2.48 -8.19 1.78
N GLN A 695 2.61 -7.19 0.91
CA GLN A 695 1.84 -5.95 1.09
C GLN A 695 0.32 -6.23 1.08
N GLY A 696 -0.38 -5.67 2.05
CA GLY A 696 -1.82 -5.91 2.26
C GLY A 696 -2.17 -7.19 3.02
N ARG A 697 -1.20 -8.05 3.33
CA ARG A 697 -1.38 -9.26 4.14
C ARG A 697 -0.80 -9.06 5.54
N GLU A 698 -1.30 -9.77 6.52
CA GLU A 698 -0.84 -9.72 7.91
C GLU A 698 -0.86 -11.13 8.50
N GLN A 699 0.04 -11.40 9.46
CA GLN A 699 0.15 -12.69 10.12
C GLN A 699 0.34 -12.48 11.63
N ASP A 700 -0.08 -13.45 12.44
CA ASP A 700 0.12 -13.39 13.88
C ASP A 700 1.60 -13.25 14.24
N ALA A 701 2.43 -14.04 13.58
CA ALA A 701 3.88 -13.98 13.71
C ALA A 701 4.55 -13.82 12.34
N ILE A 702 5.55 -12.97 12.26
CA ILE A 702 6.40 -12.78 11.07
C ILE A 702 7.85 -13.15 11.42
N ILE A 703 8.46 -13.88 10.52
CA ILE A 703 9.91 -14.12 10.48
C ILE A 703 10.48 -13.27 9.36
N LEU A 704 11.33 -12.30 9.70
CA LEU A 704 12.02 -11.43 8.75
C LEU A 704 13.47 -11.88 8.60
N THR A 705 13.87 -12.34 7.43
CA THR A 705 15.25 -12.73 7.13
C THR A 705 15.93 -11.70 6.22
N SER A 706 17.10 -11.21 6.62
CA SER A 706 17.86 -10.21 5.85
C SER A 706 18.57 -10.80 4.62
N VAL A 707 18.83 -12.11 4.61
CA VAL A 707 19.61 -12.85 3.63
C VAL A 707 21.07 -12.41 3.54
N ASP A 708 21.29 -11.13 3.25
CA ASP A 708 22.62 -10.56 3.06
C ASP A 708 23.42 -10.57 4.37
N ASN A 709 24.73 -10.80 4.27
CA ASN A 709 25.61 -10.63 5.43
C ASN A 709 25.96 -9.15 5.65
N VAL A 710 26.22 -8.44 4.56
CA VAL A 710 26.30 -6.98 4.52
C VAL A 710 25.09 -6.49 3.81
N ILE A 711 24.26 -5.76 4.49
CA ILE A 711 22.99 -5.25 3.98
C ILE A 711 23.27 -4.35 2.77
N THR A 712 22.64 -4.66 1.66
CA THR A 712 22.71 -3.88 0.41
C THR A 712 21.68 -2.76 0.40
N ASP A 713 21.87 -1.73 -0.42
CA ASP A 713 20.90 -0.62 -0.58
C ASP A 713 19.50 -1.11 -0.95
N PHE A 714 19.41 -2.20 -1.71
CA PHE A 714 18.12 -2.82 -2.06
C PHE A 714 17.41 -3.37 -0.83
N VAL A 715 18.11 -4.07 0.05
CA VAL A 715 17.54 -4.66 1.28
C VAL A 715 17.29 -3.58 2.33
N ASP A 716 18.09 -2.52 2.32
CA ASP A 716 18.00 -1.39 3.27
C ASP A 716 16.93 -0.36 2.91
N ASP A 717 16.11 -0.61 1.88
CA ASP A 717 15.03 0.29 1.51
C ASP A 717 14.07 0.52 2.71
N PRO A 718 13.91 1.78 3.17
CA PRO A 718 13.10 2.10 4.34
C PRO A 718 11.62 1.73 4.16
N HIS A 719 11.10 1.78 2.92
CA HIS A 719 9.72 1.42 2.62
C HIS A 719 9.51 -0.09 2.74
N MET A 720 10.48 -0.88 2.27
CA MET A 720 10.45 -2.34 2.43
C MET A 720 10.51 -2.74 3.91
N LEU A 721 11.40 -2.13 4.68
CA LEU A 721 11.53 -2.44 6.11
C LEU A 721 10.26 -2.06 6.88
N ASN A 722 9.69 -0.88 6.61
CA ASN A 722 8.43 -0.44 7.21
C ASN A 722 7.27 -1.41 6.90
N VAL A 723 7.16 -1.84 5.64
CA VAL A 723 6.14 -2.82 5.25
C VAL A 723 6.39 -4.15 5.96
N ALA A 724 7.61 -4.68 5.94
CA ALA A 724 7.91 -5.98 6.51
C ALA A 724 7.62 -6.05 8.02
N VAL A 725 8.09 -5.06 8.79
CA VAL A 725 7.87 -4.98 10.25
C VAL A 725 6.39 -4.85 10.58
N SER A 726 5.65 -4.01 9.85
CA SER A 726 4.22 -3.75 10.08
C SER A 726 3.27 -4.88 9.64
N ARG A 727 3.80 -6.02 9.14
CA ARG A 727 2.99 -7.22 8.84
C ARG A 727 2.77 -8.09 10.09
N ALA A 728 3.64 -7.99 11.09
CA ALA A 728 3.55 -8.76 12.32
C ALA A 728 2.48 -8.17 13.25
N VAL A 729 1.49 -8.99 13.61
CA VAL A 729 0.43 -8.60 14.55
C VAL A 729 0.90 -8.76 15.99
N HIS A 730 1.36 -9.95 16.36
CA HIS A 730 1.71 -10.29 17.75
C HIS A 730 3.21 -10.52 17.96
N SER A 731 3.92 -11.10 16.99
CA SER A 731 5.34 -11.41 17.14
C SER A 731 6.14 -11.15 15.86
N LEU A 732 7.34 -10.60 16.02
CA LEU A 732 8.32 -10.40 14.95
C LEU A 732 9.66 -11.02 15.36
N ALA A 733 10.10 -12.03 14.61
CA ALA A 733 11.42 -12.64 14.73
C ALA A 733 12.33 -12.17 13.59
N VAL A 734 13.41 -11.48 13.92
CA VAL A 734 14.38 -10.99 12.92
C VAL A 734 15.57 -11.93 12.87
N VAL A 735 15.86 -12.51 11.71
CA VAL A 735 17.04 -13.37 11.49
C VAL A 735 18.03 -12.61 10.63
N THR A 736 19.20 -12.31 11.20
CA THR A 736 20.20 -11.46 10.54
C THR A 736 21.62 -11.93 10.82
N SER A 737 22.55 -11.48 10.01
CA SER A 737 23.97 -11.74 10.17
C SER A 737 24.61 -10.69 11.10
N GLN A 738 25.65 -11.11 11.80
CA GLN A 738 26.42 -10.23 12.67
C GLN A 738 27.57 -9.61 11.87
N ASP A 739 27.34 -8.43 11.27
CA ASP A 739 28.39 -7.68 10.57
C ASP A 739 28.35 -6.19 11.00
N PRO A 740 29.46 -5.64 11.53
CA PRO A 740 29.51 -4.24 12.01
C PRO A 740 29.19 -3.20 10.92
N ARG A 741 29.35 -3.55 9.64
CA ARG A 741 29.01 -2.64 8.53
C ARG A 741 27.52 -2.34 8.42
N ASN A 742 26.68 -3.18 9.02
CA ASN A 742 25.25 -3.01 9.03
C ASN A 742 24.77 -1.95 10.04
N ASP A 743 25.63 -1.48 10.96
CA ASP A 743 25.24 -0.54 12.02
C ASP A 743 24.75 0.82 11.50
N GLN A 744 25.15 1.22 10.30
CA GLN A 744 24.74 2.48 9.67
C GLN A 744 23.49 2.32 8.78
N THR A 745 22.85 1.16 8.76
CA THR A 745 21.71 0.83 7.91
C THR A 745 20.38 0.99 8.66
N ASN A 746 19.26 0.95 7.92
CA ASN A 746 17.93 0.90 8.50
C ASN A 746 17.70 -0.40 9.29
N TYR A 747 18.26 -1.52 8.83
CA TYR A 747 18.31 -2.78 9.60
C TYR A 747 19.15 -2.63 10.87
N GLY A 748 20.27 -1.89 10.81
CA GLY A 748 21.07 -1.53 11.98
C GLY A 748 20.24 -0.75 13.01
N ASP A 749 19.38 0.18 12.58
CA ASP A 749 18.47 0.87 13.48
C ASP A 749 17.48 -0.09 14.16
N LEU A 750 16.95 -1.08 13.41
CA LEU A 750 16.07 -2.11 13.98
C LEU A 750 16.82 -2.96 15.02
N THR A 751 18.05 -3.38 14.72
CA THR A 751 18.85 -4.18 15.67
C THR A 751 19.19 -3.39 16.94
N ARG A 752 19.58 -2.11 16.81
CA ARG A 752 19.81 -1.22 17.95
C ARG A 752 18.53 -0.97 18.76
N TYR A 753 17.39 -0.83 18.09
CA TYR A 753 16.10 -0.67 18.77
C TYR A 753 15.77 -1.91 19.63
N ILE A 754 16.03 -3.11 19.10
CA ILE A 754 15.82 -4.37 19.82
C ILE A 754 16.74 -4.43 21.06
N GLU A 755 18.02 -4.11 20.89
CA GLU A 755 19.01 -4.15 21.97
C GLU A 755 18.74 -3.10 23.05
N TYR A 756 18.49 -1.86 22.66
CA TYR A 756 18.23 -0.77 23.60
C TYR A 756 17.01 -1.00 24.49
N ASN A 757 15.97 -1.57 23.92
CA ASN A 757 14.73 -1.85 24.66
C ASN A 757 14.80 -3.17 25.45
N ASN A 758 15.97 -3.82 25.55
CA ASN A 758 16.19 -5.09 26.22
C ASN A 758 15.26 -6.21 25.70
N PHE A 759 14.92 -6.17 24.42
CA PHE A 759 14.24 -7.27 23.77
C PHE A 759 15.22 -8.41 23.54
N GLU A 760 14.71 -9.61 23.30
CA GLU A 760 15.54 -10.79 23.29
C GLU A 760 16.46 -10.89 22.07
N VAL A 761 17.76 -11.01 22.33
CA VAL A 761 18.80 -11.24 21.32
C VAL A 761 19.37 -12.64 21.51
N ILE A 762 19.11 -13.52 20.55
CA ILE A 762 19.54 -14.92 20.59
C ILE A 762 20.76 -15.07 19.68
N GLN A 763 21.86 -15.54 20.26
CA GLN A 763 23.01 -15.97 19.47
C GLN A 763 22.73 -17.39 18.98
N SER A 764 22.57 -17.58 17.69
CA SER A 764 22.23 -18.88 17.12
C SER A 764 23.30 -19.93 17.42
N GLN A 765 22.83 -21.12 17.79
CA GLN A 765 23.67 -22.31 18.00
C GLN A 765 23.81 -23.12 16.71
N VAL A 766 23.19 -22.71 15.62
CA VAL A 766 23.31 -23.36 14.31
C VAL A 766 24.66 -23.00 13.69
N TYR A 767 25.59 -23.91 13.73
CA TYR A 767 26.94 -23.75 13.22
C TYR A 767 27.36 -24.90 12.32
N SER A 768 28.42 -24.70 11.54
CA SER A 768 29.05 -25.69 10.66
C SER A 768 30.55 -25.78 10.98
N VAL A 769 31.12 -26.95 10.82
CA VAL A 769 32.57 -27.09 10.84
C VAL A 769 33.23 -26.20 9.79
N PHE A 770 32.52 -25.90 8.72
CA PHE A 770 32.99 -25.03 7.63
C PHE A 770 33.02 -23.55 8.02
N ASP A 771 32.42 -23.14 9.12
CA ASP A 771 32.56 -21.76 9.63
C ASP A 771 34.03 -21.45 9.93
N MET A 772 34.83 -22.45 10.25
CA MET A 772 36.27 -22.29 10.44
C MET A 772 37.03 -21.87 9.16
N LEU A 773 36.40 -21.95 7.98
CA LEU A 773 36.97 -21.48 6.72
C LEU A 773 36.95 -19.93 6.61
N TYR A 774 36.09 -19.25 7.35
CA TYR A 774 36.01 -17.80 7.32
C TYR A 774 37.18 -17.12 8.01
N HIS A 775 37.55 -15.94 7.55
CA HIS A 775 38.73 -15.21 8.04
C HIS A 775 38.67 -14.98 9.56
N GLY A 776 37.50 -14.66 10.11
CA GLY A 776 37.31 -14.46 11.54
C GLY A 776 37.65 -15.67 12.45
N TYR A 777 37.73 -16.87 11.88
CA TYR A 777 38.07 -18.12 12.57
C TYR A 777 39.46 -18.68 12.22
N ALA A 778 40.32 -17.88 11.61
CA ALA A 778 41.62 -18.35 11.12
C ALA A 778 42.50 -18.99 12.21
N GLU A 779 42.44 -18.46 13.43
CA GLU A 779 43.20 -19.03 14.59
C GLU A 779 42.59 -20.33 15.07
N GLN A 780 41.26 -20.39 15.20
CA GLN A 780 40.56 -21.59 15.61
C GLN A 780 40.77 -22.71 14.59
N ARG A 781 40.67 -22.38 13.30
CA ARG A 781 40.96 -23.31 12.20
C ARG A 781 42.37 -23.84 12.28
N ARG A 782 43.36 -22.96 12.49
CA ARG A 782 44.77 -23.40 12.62
C ARG A 782 44.96 -24.33 13.81
N ALA A 783 44.40 -23.98 14.94
CA ALA A 783 44.47 -24.80 16.14
C ALA A 783 43.74 -26.15 15.97
N TYR A 784 42.60 -26.16 15.29
CA TYR A 784 41.84 -27.38 15.04
C TYR A 784 42.59 -28.30 14.06
N LEU A 785 43.06 -27.80 12.91
CA LEU A 785 43.83 -28.58 11.92
C LEU A 785 45.19 -29.06 12.43
N GLN A 786 45.78 -28.38 13.37
CA GLN A 786 47.03 -28.87 14.04
C GLN A 786 46.84 -30.16 14.84
N LYS A 787 45.64 -30.38 15.37
CA LYS A 787 45.26 -31.58 16.17
C LYS A 787 44.85 -32.74 15.28
N HIS A 788 44.64 -32.57 14.00
CA HIS A 788 44.10 -33.55 13.09
C HIS A 788 45.03 -33.77 11.88
N LYS A 789 45.01 -35.00 11.35
CA LYS A 789 45.86 -35.36 10.18
C LYS A 789 45.30 -34.65 8.94
N ARG A 790 46.18 -33.93 8.25
CA ARG A 790 45.83 -33.32 6.97
C ARG A 790 45.80 -34.39 5.87
N VAL A 791 44.74 -34.47 5.09
CA VAL A 791 44.44 -35.48 4.09
C VAL A 791 44.21 -34.89 2.69
N SER A 792 44.00 -33.58 2.59
CA SER A 792 43.76 -32.89 1.33
C SER A 792 44.47 -31.53 1.30
N GLU A 793 44.61 -30.96 0.08
CA GLU A 793 45.05 -29.60 -0.12
C GLU A 793 43.96 -28.58 0.32
N TYR A 794 42.69 -28.99 0.31
CA TYR A 794 41.55 -28.15 0.66
C TYR A 794 41.21 -28.23 2.16
N ASP A 795 41.18 -27.08 2.79
CA ASP A 795 40.85 -27.00 4.22
C ASP A 795 39.42 -27.51 4.52
N SER A 796 38.45 -27.34 3.61
CA SER A 796 37.09 -27.86 3.74
C SER A 796 37.06 -29.37 3.88
N GLU A 797 37.83 -30.08 3.08
CA GLU A 797 37.92 -31.53 3.14
C GLU A 797 38.67 -31.98 4.41
N ASN A 798 39.72 -31.26 4.80
CA ASN A 798 40.44 -31.58 6.05
C ASN A 798 39.56 -31.41 7.28
N LEU A 799 38.73 -30.36 7.31
CA LEU A 799 37.74 -30.14 8.39
C LEU A 799 36.70 -31.27 8.39
N MET A 800 36.17 -31.65 7.24
CA MET A 800 35.19 -32.72 7.12
C MET A 800 35.79 -34.08 7.49
N HIS A 801 36.99 -34.37 7.08
CA HIS A 801 37.70 -35.61 7.48
C HIS A 801 37.81 -35.72 9.00
N SER A 802 38.10 -34.60 9.69
CA SER A 802 38.18 -34.59 11.16
C SER A 802 36.83 -34.89 11.79
N VAL A 803 35.74 -34.36 11.28
CA VAL A 803 34.37 -34.64 11.72
C VAL A 803 34.01 -36.12 11.50
N ILE A 804 34.35 -36.66 10.33
CA ILE A 804 34.14 -38.08 10.02
C ILE A 804 34.90 -38.96 11.02
N GLN A 805 36.19 -38.69 11.26
CA GLN A 805 37.00 -39.46 12.21
C GLN A 805 36.44 -39.41 13.63
N GLU A 806 35.94 -38.26 14.06
CA GLU A 806 35.27 -38.11 15.35
C GLU A 806 34.00 -39.01 15.45
N ILE A 807 33.17 -39.04 14.41
CA ILE A 807 31.97 -39.89 14.35
C ILE A 807 32.35 -41.38 14.36
N LEU A 808 33.34 -41.75 13.55
CA LEU A 808 33.78 -43.14 13.43
C LEU A 808 34.51 -43.67 14.69
N SER A 809 34.93 -42.77 15.59
CA SER A 809 35.46 -43.17 16.90
C SER A 809 34.36 -43.52 17.94
N ASP A 810 33.11 -43.13 17.65
CA ASP A 810 31.95 -43.40 18.51
C ASP A 810 31.38 -44.79 18.23
N GLU A 811 30.98 -45.54 19.26
CA GLU A 811 30.08 -46.66 19.07
C GLU A 811 28.69 -46.17 18.63
N PRO A 812 28.01 -46.78 17.66
CA PRO A 812 28.27 -48.07 16.99
C PRO A 812 29.07 -48.02 15.68
N PHE A 813 29.75 -46.94 15.33
CA PHE A 813 30.34 -46.72 14.01
C PHE A 813 31.83 -47.14 13.92
N SER A 814 32.40 -47.68 14.97
CA SER A 814 33.81 -48.05 15.06
C SER A 814 34.27 -49.12 14.03
N SER A 815 33.34 -49.89 13.50
CA SER A 815 33.60 -50.86 12.42
C SER A 815 33.64 -50.26 11.00
N ILE A 816 33.38 -48.94 10.85
CA ILE A 816 33.40 -48.26 9.57
C ILE A 816 34.76 -47.57 9.36
N GLY A 817 35.34 -47.75 8.21
CA GLY A 817 36.53 -47.06 7.76
C GLY A 817 36.24 -45.90 6.82
N CYS A 818 37.19 -44.99 6.72
CA CYS A 818 37.09 -43.85 5.81
C CYS A 818 38.26 -43.84 4.81
N ALA A 819 37.96 -43.82 3.54
CA ALA A 819 38.93 -43.59 2.45
C ALA A 819 38.72 -42.23 1.84
N VAL A 820 39.77 -41.46 1.60
CA VAL A 820 39.75 -40.09 1.05
C VAL A 820 40.07 -40.17 -0.43
N HIS A 821 39.42 -39.33 -1.26
CA HIS A 821 39.62 -39.23 -2.70
C HIS A 821 39.51 -40.60 -3.41
N PHE A 822 38.48 -41.36 -3.11
CA PHE A 822 38.34 -42.73 -3.58
C PHE A 822 37.82 -42.72 -5.04
N SER A 823 38.61 -43.36 -5.95
CA SER A 823 38.33 -43.38 -7.39
C SER A 823 37.02 -44.07 -7.74
N LEU A 824 36.20 -43.46 -8.57
CA LEU A 824 34.97 -44.07 -9.10
C LEU A 824 35.29 -45.32 -9.93
N ALA A 825 36.43 -45.36 -10.63
CA ALA A 825 36.83 -46.52 -11.40
C ALA A 825 37.05 -47.78 -10.54
N THR A 826 37.46 -47.60 -9.27
CA THR A 826 37.64 -48.68 -8.30
C THR A 826 36.35 -48.99 -7.55
N LEU A 827 35.46 -47.99 -7.38
CA LEU A 827 34.23 -48.10 -6.65
C LEU A 827 33.14 -48.83 -7.48
N VAL A 828 33.05 -48.58 -8.77
CA VAL A 828 32.10 -49.21 -9.70
C VAL A 828 32.55 -50.62 -10.06
N LYS A 829 31.92 -51.61 -9.50
CA LYS A 829 32.20 -53.03 -9.76
C LYS A 829 31.49 -53.55 -11.00
N ASP A 830 30.27 -53.09 -11.26
CA ASP A 830 29.49 -53.46 -12.43
C ASP A 830 29.16 -52.21 -13.29
N TYR A 831 29.62 -52.23 -14.52
CA TYR A 831 29.40 -51.18 -15.51
C TYR A 831 28.16 -51.39 -16.37
N ALA A 832 27.46 -52.54 -16.25
CA ALA A 832 26.32 -52.88 -17.10
C ALA A 832 25.16 -51.86 -16.99
N PRO A 833 24.75 -51.34 -15.80
CA PRO A 833 23.65 -50.39 -15.67
C PRO A 833 23.98 -48.98 -16.14
N LEU A 834 25.26 -48.67 -16.42
CA LEU A 834 25.68 -47.32 -16.78
C LEU A 834 25.57 -47.09 -18.29
N THR A 835 25.20 -45.85 -18.66
CA THR A 835 25.28 -45.38 -20.05
C THR A 835 26.72 -45.25 -20.53
N GLU A 836 26.94 -45.13 -21.83
CA GLU A 836 28.30 -45.03 -22.40
C GLU A 836 29.05 -43.77 -21.91
N GLU A 837 28.34 -42.66 -21.73
CA GLU A 837 28.92 -41.44 -21.15
C GLU A 837 29.28 -41.61 -19.66
N GLU A 838 28.44 -42.28 -18.90
CA GLU A 838 28.70 -42.56 -17.50
C GLU A 838 29.85 -43.55 -17.32
N ARG A 839 29.95 -44.56 -18.17
CA ARG A 839 31.12 -45.50 -18.20
C ARG A 839 32.42 -44.77 -18.45
N LYS A 840 32.45 -43.89 -19.47
CA LYS A 840 33.60 -43.06 -19.78
C LYS A 840 33.97 -42.15 -18.61
N TYR A 841 32.98 -41.55 -17.95
CA TYR A 841 33.18 -40.67 -16.80
C TYR A 841 33.70 -41.47 -15.56
N ALA A 842 33.11 -42.60 -15.24
CA ALA A 842 33.53 -43.46 -14.12
C ALA A 842 34.93 -44.05 -14.29
N ARG A 843 35.32 -44.40 -15.54
CA ARG A 843 36.65 -44.91 -15.83
C ARG A 843 37.76 -43.87 -15.85
N ASN A 844 37.43 -42.58 -15.76
CA ASN A 844 38.43 -41.54 -15.74
C ASN A 844 39.16 -41.57 -14.37
N PRO A 845 40.51 -41.73 -14.35
CA PRO A 845 41.30 -41.88 -13.13
C PRO A 845 41.21 -40.64 -12.19
N LEU A 846 40.84 -39.48 -12.74
CA LEU A 846 40.69 -38.23 -11.99
C LEU A 846 39.30 -38.08 -11.35
N THR A 847 38.40 -39.04 -11.58
CA THR A 847 37.05 -38.97 -10.98
C THR A 847 37.03 -39.76 -9.69
N HIS A 848 36.74 -39.09 -8.60
CA HIS A 848 36.72 -39.68 -7.27
C HIS A 848 35.55 -39.12 -6.46
N VAL A 849 35.19 -39.77 -5.35
CA VAL A 849 34.40 -39.22 -4.26
C VAL A 849 35.30 -38.63 -3.20
N ASP A 850 34.93 -37.55 -2.54
CA ASP A 850 35.77 -36.89 -1.54
C ASP A 850 36.06 -37.84 -0.37
N PHE A 851 35.01 -38.51 0.13
CA PHE A 851 35.16 -39.56 1.15
C PHE A 851 34.27 -40.76 0.82
N LEU A 852 34.80 -41.92 1.04
CA LEU A 852 34.05 -43.18 1.01
C LEU A 852 34.10 -43.83 2.39
N LEU A 853 32.96 -43.98 3.04
CA LEU A 853 32.82 -44.76 4.24
C LEU A 853 32.48 -46.19 3.84
N PHE A 854 33.23 -47.16 4.41
CA PHE A 854 33.09 -48.57 4.08
C PHE A 854 33.20 -49.45 5.35
N ASN A 855 32.51 -50.54 5.35
CA ASN A 855 32.67 -51.53 6.42
C ASN A 855 34.08 -52.15 6.37
N GLN A 856 34.79 -52.14 7.50
CA GLN A 856 36.17 -52.62 7.59
C GLN A 856 36.27 -54.12 7.42
N MET A 857 35.22 -54.89 7.70
CA MET A 857 35.25 -56.37 7.65
C MET A 857 35.13 -56.90 6.22
N ASP A 858 34.17 -56.40 5.44
CA ASP A 858 33.85 -56.90 4.10
C ASP A 858 34.20 -55.93 2.99
N LYS A 859 34.74 -54.77 3.33
CA LYS A 859 35.09 -53.66 2.41
C LYS A 859 33.95 -53.17 1.52
N GLN A 860 32.68 -53.40 1.94
CA GLN A 860 31.53 -52.87 1.21
C GLN A 860 31.36 -51.37 1.47
N PRO A 861 31.03 -50.59 0.40
CA PRO A 861 30.68 -49.19 0.53
C PRO A 861 29.43 -49.02 1.43
N VAL A 862 29.49 -48.10 2.38
CA VAL A 862 28.37 -47.75 3.24
C VAL A 862 27.79 -46.40 2.85
N LEU A 863 28.65 -45.39 2.66
CA LEU A 863 28.23 -44.04 2.35
C LEU A 863 29.35 -43.30 1.57
N ALA A 864 29.00 -42.68 0.48
CA ALA A 864 29.85 -41.70 -0.19
C ALA A 864 29.50 -40.29 0.32
N ILE A 865 30.51 -39.47 0.60
CA ILE A 865 30.33 -38.08 1.01
C ILE A 865 31.06 -37.16 0.08
N GLU A 866 30.39 -36.12 -0.40
CA GLU A 866 30.92 -35.03 -1.22
C GLU A 866 30.82 -33.71 -0.45
N VAL A 867 31.85 -32.87 -0.53
CA VAL A 867 31.90 -31.55 0.09
C VAL A 867 31.74 -30.47 -0.98
N ASP A 868 30.56 -29.94 -1.11
CA ASP A 868 30.23 -28.97 -2.14
C ASP A 868 30.61 -27.53 -1.70
N GLY A 869 31.59 -26.96 -2.38
CA GLY A 869 32.00 -25.56 -2.22
C GLY A 869 31.07 -24.57 -2.93
N GLY A 870 31.27 -23.26 -2.68
CA GLY A 870 30.39 -22.20 -3.21
C GLY A 870 30.37 -21.97 -4.72
N SER A 871 31.05 -22.78 -5.52
CA SER A 871 31.17 -22.65 -7.01
C SER A 871 30.12 -23.43 -7.82
N HIS A 872 29.23 -24.18 -7.18
CA HIS A 872 28.22 -25.01 -7.83
C HIS A 872 26.99 -24.22 -8.27
N LYS A 873 27.13 -23.37 -9.32
CA LYS A 873 25.97 -22.71 -9.96
C LYS A 873 25.28 -23.69 -10.93
N SER A 874 23.95 -23.72 -10.89
CA SER A 874 23.15 -24.50 -11.87
C SER A 874 23.49 -24.07 -13.29
N GLY A 875 23.77 -25.05 -14.17
CA GLY A 875 24.20 -24.81 -15.56
C GLY A 875 25.72 -24.72 -15.76
N SER A 876 26.54 -24.90 -14.72
CA SER A 876 28.00 -25.01 -14.87
C SER A 876 28.43 -26.42 -15.31
N LYS A 877 29.59 -26.51 -15.95
CA LYS A 877 30.22 -27.82 -16.25
C LYS A 877 30.39 -28.70 -15.01
N GLN A 878 30.48 -28.09 -13.84
CA GLN A 878 30.57 -28.80 -12.57
C GLN A 878 29.23 -29.44 -12.23
N ALA A 879 28.11 -28.72 -12.38
CA ALA A 879 26.76 -29.27 -12.12
C ALA A 879 26.45 -30.51 -13.00
N GLU A 880 26.90 -30.50 -14.27
CA GLU A 880 26.79 -31.70 -15.15
C GLU A 880 27.62 -32.88 -14.65
N ARG A 881 28.84 -32.62 -14.15
CA ARG A 881 29.70 -33.66 -13.56
C ARG A 881 29.10 -34.24 -12.30
N ASP A 882 28.52 -33.36 -11.45
CA ASP A 882 27.85 -33.75 -10.20
C ASP A 882 26.60 -34.59 -10.48
N ALA A 883 25.81 -34.22 -11.50
CA ALA A 883 24.66 -35.00 -11.92
C ALA A 883 25.04 -36.39 -12.41
N LYS A 884 26.13 -36.48 -13.22
CA LYS A 884 26.67 -37.78 -13.69
C LYS A 884 27.18 -38.64 -12.51
N LYS A 885 27.90 -38.03 -11.56
CA LYS A 885 28.39 -38.74 -10.37
C LYS A 885 27.24 -39.28 -9.53
N ASN A 886 26.18 -38.44 -9.29
CA ASN A 886 24.98 -38.83 -8.56
C ASN A 886 24.29 -40.03 -9.23
N SER A 887 24.08 -39.96 -10.58
CA SER A 887 23.44 -41.05 -11.34
C SER A 887 24.23 -42.35 -11.27
N ILE A 888 25.58 -42.27 -11.33
CA ILE A 888 26.44 -43.45 -11.26
C ILE A 888 26.35 -44.13 -9.90
N LEU A 889 26.46 -43.35 -8.80
CA LEU A 889 26.40 -43.88 -7.44
C LEU A 889 25.02 -44.49 -7.13
N ASP A 890 23.93 -43.84 -7.56
CA ASP A 890 22.57 -44.34 -7.44
C ASP A 890 22.38 -45.69 -8.16
N LYS A 891 22.85 -45.81 -9.44
CA LYS A 891 22.81 -47.05 -10.21
C LYS A 891 23.70 -48.17 -9.63
N CYS A 892 24.69 -47.78 -8.86
CA CYS A 892 25.56 -48.74 -8.14
C CYS A 892 25.04 -49.04 -6.74
N ALA A 893 23.88 -48.54 -6.34
CA ALA A 893 23.28 -48.68 -5.01
C ALA A 893 24.21 -48.22 -3.88
N ILE A 894 24.96 -47.12 -4.09
CA ILE A 894 25.86 -46.54 -3.09
C ILE A 894 25.21 -45.24 -2.61
N PRO A 895 24.82 -45.17 -1.33
CA PRO A 895 24.25 -43.95 -0.77
C PRO A 895 25.22 -42.76 -0.89
N LEU A 896 24.72 -41.59 -1.31
CA LEU A 896 25.50 -40.38 -1.43
C LEU A 896 24.95 -39.28 -0.52
N LEU A 897 25.84 -38.72 0.28
CA LEU A 897 25.54 -37.54 1.10
C LEU A 897 26.36 -36.34 0.59
N ARG A 898 25.67 -35.27 0.20
CA ARG A 898 26.33 -34.01 -0.17
C ARG A 898 26.22 -33.01 0.96
N LEU A 899 27.37 -32.45 1.34
CA LEU A 899 27.49 -31.50 2.42
C LEU A 899 28.03 -30.18 1.89
N ARG A 900 27.20 -29.17 1.93
CA ARG A 900 27.52 -27.82 1.45
C ARG A 900 28.34 -27.06 2.50
N THR A 901 29.37 -26.35 2.05
CA THR A 901 30.20 -25.51 2.94
C THR A 901 29.47 -24.28 3.51
N ASP A 902 28.27 -23.96 3.03
CA ASP A 902 27.40 -22.94 3.56
C ASP A 902 26.19 -23.50 4.37
N GLY A 903 26.14 -24.81 4.56
CA GLY A 903 25.15 -25.49 5.37
C GLY A 903 25.50 -25.56 6.87
N SER A 904 24.82 -26.45 7.61
CA SER A 904 25.02 -26.68 9.04
C SER A 904 24.64 -28.10 9.44
N GLY A 905 25.05 -28.51 10.64
CA GLY A 905 24.64 -29.80 11.24
C GLY A 905 25.25 -31.05 10.60
N GLU A 906 26.48 -30.98 10.07
CA GLU A 906 27.14 -32.04 9.35
C GLU A 906 27.24 -33.34 10.17
N LYS A 907 27.58 -33.24 11.44
CA LYS A 907 27.69 -34.41 12.35
C LYS A 907 26.39 -35.23 12.38
N GLU A 908 25.26 -34.54 12.55
CA GLU A 908 23.94 -35.20 12.63
C GLU A 908 23.54 -35.79 11.28
N LYS A 909 23.80 -35.08 10.20
CA LYS A 909 23.49 -35.54 8.83
C LYS A 909 24.26 -36.84 8.50
N ILE A 910 25.54 -36.88 8.85
CA ILE A 910 26.36 -38.10 8.64
C ILE A 910 25.87 -39.25 9.56
N ARG A 911 25.63 -38.97 10.85
CA ARG A 911 25.11 -40.01 11.75
C ARG A 911 23.77 -40.57 11.32
N ASN A 912 22.88 -39.71 10.83
CA ASN A 912 21.56 -40.12 10.30
C ASN A 912 21.70 -40.92 8.99
N ALA A 913 22.64 -40.55 8.13
CA ALA A 913 22.90 -41.30 6.90
C ALA A 913 23.50 -42.73 7.21
N LEU A 914 24.32 -42.82 8.24
CA LEU A 914 24.90 -44.09 8.71
C LEU A 914 23.92 -45.00 9.49
N LYS A 915 22.81 -44.44 10.02
CA LYS A 915 21.73 -45.16 10.73
C LYS A 915 20.64 -45.70 9.82
N ARG A 916 20.65 -45.31 8.53
CA ARG A 916 19.70 -45.85 7.56
C ARG A 916 20.18 -47.27 7.17
N ASP A 917 19.41 -48.28 7.59
CA ASP A 917 19.58 -49.67 7.19
C ASP A 917 19.37 -49.91 5.69
#